data_9a0785846568d6a5dc5817a257b3fd0f
#
_entry.id   9a0785846568d6a5dc5817a257b3fd0f
#
_cell.length_a   1.000
_cell.length_b   1.000
_cell.length_c   1.000
_cell.angle_alpha   90.00
_cell.angle_beta   90.00
_cell.angle_gamma   90.00
#
_symmetry.space_group_name_H-M   'P 1'
#
loop_
_entity.id
_entity.type
_entity.pdbx_description
1 polymer ?
#
loop_
_entity_poly.entity_id
_entity_poly.type
_entity_poly.pdbx_seq_one_letter_code
_entity_poly.pdbx_strand_id
1 'polypeptide(L)'
;MKTFEELGVSPEIRRAIEEMGYENPMPVQEEVIPYLLGENNDVVALAQTGTGKTAAFGLPLLQQIDVKNRIPQSLILCPTRELCLQIAGDLNDYSKYIDGLKVLPVYGGSSIDSQIRSLKRGVHIIVATPGRLLDLMERKTVSLSTVHNIVMDEADEMLNMGFTDSINAILADVPKERNTLLFSATMSPEIARISKNYLQNAKEITIGRKNESTSNVKHVAYTVQAKDKYAALKRIVDYYPQIYGIIFCRTRKETQEIADKLMQEGYNADSLHGELSQAQRDAVMQKFRIRNLQLLVATDVAARGLDVDDLTHVINYGLPDDTESYTHRSGRTGRAGKTGTSIAIINLREKGKLREIERIIGKKFIAGEMPTGKQICEKQLIKVIDELEKVKVNEEEITDFMPEIYRKLEWLSKEDLIKRMVSHEFNRFLDYYRDREEIETPTDSRERNTRDSRERGSRKAAPGFTRLFINLGKMDSFFPSELISLLNSNTRGRIELGRIDLMKNFSFFEVEEKEAQNVVKALNRANWNGRKVSVEVAGEEAGEGRRGSGSAERRGGKRPFGSSSEKRSDSSRNSRSERSDRAPRADRATKGSDKTAKKKRSDKPSREERGYGARGPKKTDDWQQFFKDKEPDFSEEGWARRKPKKK
;
A
#
# COMPACT_ATOMS: atom_id res chain seq x y z
N MET A 1 -30.45 -4.58 -21.68
CA MET A 1 -28.99 -4.76 -21.73
C MET A 1 -28.67 -5.13 -23.17
N LYS A 2 -27.69 -4.49 -23.76
CA LYS A 2 -27.22 -4.81 -25.12
C LYS A 2 -26.44 -6.12 -25.07
N THR A 3 -26.43 -6.88 -26.16
CA THR A 3 -25.59 -8.07 -26.32
C THR A 3 -24.27 -7.69 -26.99
N PHE A 4 -23.24 -8.55 -26.90
CA PHE A 4 -21.97 -8.32 -27.62
C PHE A 4 -22.16 -8.28 -29.14
N GLU A 5 -23.18 -8.92 -29.67
CA GLU A 5 -23.56 -8.85 -31.07
C GLU A 5 -24.09 -7.46 -31.44
N GLU A 6 -24.99 -6.90 -30.63
CA GLU A 6 -25.50 -5.55 -30.81
C GLU A 6 -24.42 -4.47 -30.66
N LEU A 7 -23.32 -4.78 -29.94
CA LEU A 7 -22.15 -3.91 -29.87
C LEU A 7 -21.24 -4.00 -31.10
N GLY A 8 -21.49 -4.93 -32.04
CA GLY A 8 -20.70 -5.11 -33.24
C GLY A 8 -19.50 -6.04 -33.14
N VAL A 9 -19.42 -6.87 -32.08
CA VAL A 9 -18.33 -7.84 -31.90
C VAL A 9 -18.49 -8.98 -32.89
N SER A 10 -17.38 -9.36 -33.55
CA SER A 10 -17.36 -10.42 -34.58
C SER A 10 -17.70 -11.81 -34.01
N PRO A 11 -18.24 -12.73 -34.84
CA PRO A 11 -18.66 -14.06 -34.40
C PRO A 11 -17.51 -14.88 -33.77
N GLU A 12 -16.29 -14.78 -34.32
CA GLU A 12 -15.12 -15.50 -33.83
C GLU A 12 -14.76 -15.07 -32.41
N ILE A 13 -14.76 -13.76 -32.15
CA ILE A 13 -14.48 -13.19 -30.82
C ILE A 13 -15.62 -13.51 -29.86
N ARG A 14 -16.89 -13.37 -30.30
CA ARG A 14 -18.05 -13.71 -29.47
C ARG A 14 -17.98 -15.15 -28.97
N ARG A 15 -17.71 -16.10 -29.87
CA ARG A 15 -17.55 -17.51 -29.49
C ARG A 15 -16.47 -17.70 -28.41
N ALA A 16 -15.35 -16.99 -28.52
CA ALA A 16 -14.26 -17.11 -27.54
C ALA A 16 -14.69 -16.59 -26.16
N ILE A 17 -15.34 -15.42 -26.09
CA ILE A 17 -15.76 -14.83 -24.81
C ILE A 17 -16.94 -15.56 -24.17
N GLU A 18 -17.85 -16.16 -24.98
CA GLU A 18 -18.94 -17.02 -24.50
C GLU A 18 -18.39 -18.27 -23.79
N GLU A 19 -17.37 -18.92 -24.36
CA GLU A 19 -16.66 -20.05 -23.72
C GLU A 19 -15.97 -19.65 -22.40
N MET A 20 -15.59 -18.38 -22.24
CA MET A 20 -15.05 -17.82 -21.01
C MET A 20 -16.13 -17.40 -19.99
N GLY A 21 -17.41 -17.55 -20.34
CA GLY A 21 -18.54 -17.22 -19.47
C GLY A 21 -18.98 -15.75 -19.49
N TYR A 22 -18.65 -15.00 -20.54
CA TYR A 22 -19.15 -13.64 -20.72
C TYR A 22 -20.56 -13.67 -21.30
N GLU A 23 -21.56 -13.44 -20.46
CA GLU A 23 -22.97 -13.45 -20.88
C GLU A 23 -23.42 -12.07 -21.36
N ASN A 24 -23.12 -11.03 -20.61
CA ASN A 24 -23.58 -9.66 -20.88
C ASN A 24 -22.43 -8.66 -20.80
N PRO A 25 -22.41 -7.64 -21.67
CA PRO A 25 -21.44 -6.57 -21.60
C PRO A 25 -21.54 -5.76 -20.30
N MET A 26 -20.41 -5.38 -19.76
CA MET A 26 -20.34 -4.43 -18.64
C MET A 26 -20.55 -2.98 -19.13
N PRO A 27 -20.95 -2.03 -18.26
CA PRO A 27 -21.23 -0.66 -18.68
C PRO A 27 -20.10 0.03 -19.45
N VAL A 28 -18.83 -0.22 -19.10
CA VAL A 28 -17.69 0.33 -19.86
C VAL A 28 -17.60 -0.27 -21.27
N GLN A 29 -17.95 -1.53 -21.41
CA GLN A 29 -17.94 -2.23 -22.70
C GLN A 29 -19.07 -1.75 -23.60
N GLU A 30 -20.27 -1.54 -23.05
CA GLU A 30 -21.43 -0.98 -23.79
C GLU A 30 -21.15 0.39 -24.41
N GLU A 31 -20.32 1.22 -23.74
CA GLU A 31 -19.97 2.56 -24.19
C GLU A 31 -18.74 2.60 -25.12
N VAL A 32 -17.72 1.78 -24.79
CA VAL A 32 -16.41 1.86 -25.46
C VAL A 32 -16.38 1.02 -26.73
N ILE A 33 -16.89 -0.23 -26.72
CA ILE A 33 -16.78 -1.14 -27.87
C ILE A 33 -17.37 -0.55 -29.15
N PRO A 34 -18.65 -0.11 -29.20
CA PRO A 34 -19.22 0.41 -30.41
C PRO A 34 -18.57 1.71 -30.89
N TYR A 35 -18.06 2.52 -29.93
CA TYR A 35 -17.35 3.74 -30.26
C TYR A 35 -16.00 3.46 -30.93
N LEU A 36 -15.25 2.46 -30.46
CA LEU A 36 -13.95 2.09 -31.02
C LEU A 36 -14.06 1.33 -32.36
N LEU A 37 -15.16 0.69 -32.62
CA LEU A 37 -15.42 0.06 -33.92
C LEU A 37 -15.77 1.08 -35.03
N GLY A 38 -16.03 2.34 -34.64
CA GLY A 38 -16.15 3.47 -35.57
C GLY A 38 -14.81 3.99 -36.08
N GLU A 39 -14.82 5.10 -36.79
CA GLU A 39 -13.64 5.70 -37.40
C GLU A 39 -13.00 6.79 -36.49
N ASN A 40 -11.67 6.79 -36.38
CA ASN A 40 -10.83 7.86 -35.79
C ASN A 40 -11.23 8.32 -34.39
N ASN A 41 -11.24 7.41 -33.43
CA ASN A 41 -11.84 7.65 -32.14
C ASN A 41 -10.85 7.57 -30.98
N ASP A 42 -10.43 8.73 -30.48
CA ASP A 42 -9.71 8.81 -29.22
C ASP A 42 -10.66 8.69 -28.02
N VAL A 43 -10.25 7.99 -26.97
CA VAL A 43 -11.06 7.76 -25.78
C VAL A 43 -10.27 8.05 -24.51
N VAL A 44 -10.90 8.75 -23.58
CA VAL A 44 -10.49 8.78 -22.16
C VAL A 44 -11.58 8.04 -21.36
N ALA A 45 -11.28 6.84 -20.92
CA ALA A 45 -12.18 6.03 -20.11
C ALA A 45 -11.78 6.05 -18.65
N LEU A 46 -12.60 6.69 -17.82
CA LEU A 46 -12.44 6.70 -16.37
C LEU A 46 -13.27 5.56 -15.77
N ALA A 47 -12.60 4.47 -15.40
CA ALA A 47 -13.23 3.30 -14.84
C ALA A 47 -12.28 2.58 -13.86
N GLN A 48 -12.85 2.04 -12.80
CA GLN A 48 -12.09 1.33 -11.76
C GLN A 48 -11.54 -0.02 -12.27
N THR A 49 -10.59 -0.61 -11.54
CA THR A 49 -10.14 -1.98 -11.82
C THR A 49 -11.28 -2.98 -11.61
N GLY A 50 -11.34 -4.03 -12.44
CA GLY A 50 -12.39 -5.05 -12.36
C GLY A 50 -13.73 -4.65 -13.02
N THR A 51 -13.78 -3.57 -13.82
CA THR A 51 -14.96 -3.16 -14.58
C THR A 51 -14.99 -3.69 -16.01
N GLY A 52 -14.06 -4.58 -16.39
CA GLY A 52 -14.00 -5.17 -17.72
C GLY A 52 -13.31 -4.30 -18.77
N LYS A 53 -12.38 -3.40 -18.38
CA LYS A 53 -11.64 -2.51 -19.30
C LYS A 53 -10.87 -3.28 -20.37
N THR A 54 -10.20 -4.39 -20.01
CA THR A 54 -9.41 -5.18 -20.96
C THR A 54 -10.25 -5.64 -22.14
N ALA A 55 -11.45 -6.16 -21.90
CA ALA A 55 -12.36 -6.54 -22.98
C ALA A 55 -12.91 -5.30 -23.72
N ALA A 56 -13.15 -4.18 -23.04
CA ALA A 56 -13.66 -2.95 -23.66
C ALA A 56 -12.74 -2.42 -24.77
N PHE A 57 -11.40 -2.46 -24.58
CA PHE A 57 -10.46 -2.09 -25.64
C PHE A 57 -9.97 -3.29 -26.45
N GLY A 58 -9.82 -4.46 -25.84
CA GLY A 58 -9.23 -5.63 -26.46
C GLY A 58 -10.06 -6.20 -27.60
N LEU A 59 -11.40 -6.35 -27.40
CA LEU A 59 -12.27 -6.92 -28.40
C LEU A 59 -12.29 -6.11 -29.72
N PRO A 60 -12.49 -4.77 -29.70
CA PRO A 60 -12.43 -3.98 -30.93
C PRO A 60 -11.03 -3.91 -31.54
N LEU A 61 -9.95 -3.90 -30.73
CA LEU A 61 -8.59 -3.93 -31.27
C LEU A 61 -8.31 -5.23 -32.04
N LEU A 62 -8.71 -6.38 -31.49
CA LEU A 62 -8.53 -7.68 -32.16
C LEU A 62 -9.27 -7.73 -33.51
N GLN A 63 -10.46 -7.15 -33.57
CA GLN A 63 -11.30 -7.11 -34.79
C GLN A 63 -10.69 -6.23 -35.89
N GLN A 64 -9.88 -5.22 -35.53
CA GLN A 64 -9.24 -4.29 -36.46
C GLN A 64 -7.88 -4.78 -36.99
N ILE A 65 -7.33 -5.92 -36.50
CA ILE A 65 -6.04 -6.43 -36.91
C ILE A 65 -6.10 -7.11 -38.29
N ASP A 66 -5.23 -6.68 -39.19
CA ASP A 66 -4.93 -7.44 -40.40
C ASP A 66 -3.91 -8.56 -40.10
N VAL A 67 -4.42 -9.78 -39.95
CA VAL A 67 -3.62 -10.96 -39.60
C VAL A 67 -2.60 -11.34 -40.70
N LYS A 68 -2.83 -10.90 -41.96
CA LYS A 68 -1.90 -11.19 -43.07
C LYS A 68 -0.62 -10.38 -42.95
N ASN A 69 -0.69 -9.23 -42.30
CA ASN A 69 0.42 -8.30 -42.16
C ASN A 69 1.08 -8.44 -40.76
N ARG A 70 2.13 -9.23 -40.68
CA ARG A 70 2.83 -9.54 -39.40
C ARG A 70 3.77 -8.43 -38.94
N ILE A 71 3.24 -7.23 -38.80
CA ILE A 71 3.92 -6.05 -38.23
C ILE A 71 3.13 -5.54 -37.02
N PRO A 72 3.77 -4.77 -36.11
CA PRO A 72 3.06 -4.18 -34.98
C PRO A 72 1.98 -3.19 -35.46
N GLN A 73 0.71 -3.50 -35.21
CA GLN A 73 -0.45 -2.68 -35.59
C GLN A 73 -1.08 -2.01 -34.39
N SER A 74 -0.99 -2.64 -33.20
CA SER A 74 -1.50 -2.08 -31.95
C SER A 74 -0.46 -2.18 -30.85
N LEU A 75 -0.41 -1.16 -30.00
CA LEU A 75 0.46 -1.06 -28.83
C LEU A 75 -0.38 -0.83 -27.59
N ILE A 76 -0.16 -1.63 -26.56
CA ILE A 76 -0.80 -1.46 -25.25
C ILE A 76 0.30 -1.23 -24.22
N LEU A 77 0.26 -0.07 -23.56
CA LEU A 77 1.15 0.28 -22.45
C LEU A 77 0.47 0.02 -21.12
N CYS A 78 1.19 -0.58 -20.17
CA CYS A 78 0.71 -0.86 -18.83
C CYS A 78 1.84 -0.72 -17.79
N PRO A 79 1.53 -0.43 -16.50
CA PRO A 79 2.54 -0.08 -15.49
C PRO A 79 3.41 -1.26 -15.07
N THR A 80 2.86 -2.48 -15.03
CA THR A 80 3.50 -3.62 -14.43
C THR A 80 3.62 -4.78 -15.40
N ARG A 81 4.55 -5.64 -15.10
CA ARG A 81 4.79 -6.86 -15.84
C ARG A 81 3.63 -7.85 -15.68
N GLU A 82 3.10 -7.95 -14.48
CA GLU A 82 1.99 -8.83 -14.16
C GLU A 82 0.76 -8.46 -15.01
N LEU A 83 0.42 -7.17 -15.08
CA LEU A 83 -0.67 -6.67 -15.94
C LEU A 83 -0.35 -6.86 -17.42
N CYS A 84 0.91 -6.70 -17.83
CA CYS A 84 1.35 -6.96 -19.21
C CYS A 84 1.09 -8.41 -19.63
N LEU A 85 1.42 -9.36 -18.76
CA LEU A 85 1.17 -10.78 -18.99
C LEU A 85 -0.32 -11.12 -18.98
N GLN A 86 -1.08 -10.51 -18.06
CA GLN A 86 -2.53 -10.68 -17.97
C GLN A 86 -3.21 -10.18 -19.23
N ILE A 87 -2.98 -8.94 -19.65
CA ILE A 87 -3.57 -8.39 -20.88
C ILE A 87 -3.21 -9.24 -22.10
N ALA A 88 -1.94 -9.68 -22.20
CA ALA A 88 -1.52 -10.53 -23.31
C ALA A 88 -2.20 -11.91 -23.27
N GLY A 89 -2.44 -12.47 -22.08
CA GLY A 89 -3.21 -13.70 -21.88
C GLY A 89 -4.66 -13.51 -22.32
N ASP A 90 -5.34 -12.49 -21.78
CA ASP A 90 -6.73 -12.17 -22.11
C ASP A 90 -6.92 -11.98 -23.62
N LEU A 91 -6.02 -11.24 -24.29
CA LEU A 91 -6.08 -11.05 -25.73
C LEU A 91 -5.88 -12.34 -26.53
N ASN A 92 -5.00 -13.25 -26.08
CA ASN A 92 -4.85 -14.56 -26.70
C ASN A 92 -6.12 -15.41 -26.53
N ASP A 93 -6.75 -15.37 -25.35
CA ASP A 93 -7.98 -16.10 -25.08
C ASP A 93 -9.15 -15.55 -25.91
N TYR A 94 -9.30 -14.21 -26.00
CA TYR A 94 -10.32 -13.57 -26.86
C TYR A 94 -10.10 -13.86 -28.35
N SER A 95 -8.85 -14.01 -28.78
CA SER A 95 -8.49 -14.29 -30.19
C SER A 95 -8.37 -15.78 -30.53
N LYS A 96 -8.85 -16.66 -29.65
CA LYS A 96 -8.74 -18.13 -29.80
C LYS A 96 -9.16 -18.65 -31.18
N TYR A 97 -10.13 -18.03 -31.80
CA TYR A 97 -10.68 -18.42 -33.12
C TYR A 97 -10.21 -17.51 -34.27
N ILE A 98 -9.20 -16.65 -34.04
CA ILE A 98 -8.56 -15.83 -35.06
C ILE A 98 -7.19 -16.45 -35.41
N ASP A 99 -7.16 -17.27 -36.46
CA ASP A 99 -5.95 -17.97 -36.85
C ASP A 99 -4.80 -17.02 -37.22
N GLY A 100 -3.62 -17.31 -36.69
CA GLY A 100 -2.41 -16.59 -37.08
C GLY A 100 -2.14 -15.29 -36.33
N LEU A 101 -3.05 -14.79 -35.53
CA LEU A 101 -2.85 -13.60 -34.70
C LEU A 101 -1.74 -13.84 -33.67
N LYS A 102 -0.88 -12.84 -33.44
CA LYS A 102 0.26 -12.92 -32.49
C LYS A 102 0.28 -11.70 -31.58
N VAL A 103 0.13 -11.96 -30.30
CA VAL A 103 0.30 -10.97 -29.21
C VAL A 103 1.63 -11.23 -28.52
N LEU A 104 2.43 -10.19 -28.31
CA LEU A 104 3.73 -10.29 -27.63
C LEU A 104 3.76 -9.44 -26.37
N PRO A 105 3.92 -10.03 -25.18
CA PRO A 105 4.22 -9.30 -23.97
C PRO A 105 5.71 -8.89 -23.93
N VAL A 106 5.96 -7.58 -23.67
CA VAL A 106 7.28 -6.93 -23.62
C VAL A 106 7.48 -6.28 -22.26
N TYR A 107 8.30 -6.88 -21.40
CA TYR A 107 8.47 -6.43 -20.03
C TYR A 107 9.88 -6.72 -19.49
N GLY A 108 10.27 -5.99 -18.43
CA GLY A 108 11.55 -6.16 -17.75
C GLY A 108 11.62 -7.44 -16.90
N GLY A 109 12.86 -7.91 -16.62
CA GLY A 109 13.09 -9.08 -15.77
C GLY A 109 13.01 -10.43 -16.48
N SER A 110 12.64 -10.47 -17.78
CA SER A 110 12.75 -11.64 -18.66
C SER A 110 13.86 -11.47 -19.69
N SER A 111 14.23 -12.57 -20.39
CA SER A 111 15.26 -12.53 -21.43
C SER A 111 14.88 -11.58 -22.57
N ILE A 112 15.68 -10.55 -22.79
CA ILE A 112 15.47 -9.60 -23.88
C ILE A 112 15.64 -10.27 -25.25
N ASP A 113 16.57 -11.23 -25.37
CA ASP A 113 16.84 -11.93 -26.63
C ASP A 113 15.65 -12.75 -27.10
N SER A 114 14.87 -13.33 -26.17
CA SER A 114 13.64 -14.05 -26.52
C SER A 114 12.59 -13.10 -27.10
N GLN A 115 12.43 -11.91 -26.52
CA GLN A 115 11.52 -10.87 -27.01
C GLN A 115 11.96 -10.36 -28.39
N ILE A 116 13.26 -10.11 -28.59
CA ILE A 116 13.81 -9.70 -29.89
C ILE A 116 13.56 -10.79 -30.96
N ARG A 117 13.76 -12.08 -30.62
CA ARG A 117 13.48 -13.18 -31.56
C ARG A 117 11.99 -13.23 -31.94
N SER A 118 11.09 -13.00 -30.99
CA SER A 118 9.66 -12.97 -31.25
C SER A 118 9.25 -11.78 -32.14
N LEU A 119 9.80 -10.59 -31.88
CA LEU A 119 9.62 -9.42 -32.75
C LEU A 119 10.06 -9.67 -34.18
N LYS A 120 11.22 -10.32 -34.38
CA LYS A 120 11.74 -10.69 -35.72
C LYS A 120 10.88 -11.69 -36.44
N ARG A 121 10.12 -12.55 -35.74
CA ARG A 121 9.16 -13.50 -36.33
C ARG A 121 7.88 -12.84 -36.84
N GLY A 122 7.68 -11.57 -36.43
CA GLY A 122 6.49 -10.79 -36.72
C GLY A 122 5.40 -10.96 -35.66
N VAL A 123 4.87 -9.83 -35.20
CA VAL A 123 3.80 -9.73 -34.20
C VAL A 123 2.81 -8.67 -34.61
N HIS A 124 1.55 -8.80 -34.19
CA HIS A 124 0.48 -7.86 -34.56
C HIS A 124 0.21 -6.87 -33.42
N ILE A 125 0.20 -7.38 -32.17
CA ILE A 125 -0.06 -6.59 -30.98
C ILE A 125 1.13 -6.70 -30.02
N ILE A 126 1.60 -5.56 -29.53
CA ILE A 126 2.61 -5.48 -28.48
C ILE A 126 1.92 -5.00 -27.20
N VAL A 127 2.02 -5.77 -26.11
CA VAL A 127 1.64 -5.35 -24.77
C VAL A 127 2.91 -5.07 -23.98
N ALA A 128 3.13 -3.85 -23.51
CA ALA A 128 4.45 -3.46 -23.01
C ALA A 128 4.44 -2.69 -21.71
N THR A 129 5.48 -2.91 -20.89
CA THR A 129 5.87 -1.94 -19.88
C THR A 129 6.78 -0.87 -20.49
N PRO A 130 6.59 0.45 -20.18
CA PRO A 130 7.25 1.53 -20.89
C PRO A 130 8.79 1.42 -20.96
N GLY A 131 9.45 1.11 -19.82
CA GLY A 131 10.90 1.05 -19.78
C GLY A 131 11.52 -0.04 -20.65
N ARG A 132 10.92 -1.24 -20.75
CA ARG A 132 11.44 -2.31 -21.61
C ARG A 132 11.16 -2.04 -23.10
N LEU A 133 10.03 -1.43 -23.40
CA LEU A 133 9.74 -1.06 -24.78
C LEU A 133 10.74 0.00 -25.28
N LEU A 134 11.02 1.00 -24.45
CA LEU A 134 12.01 2.04 -24.76
C LEU A 134 13.41 1.44 -25.00
N ASP A 135 13.87 0.50 -24.15
CA ASP A 135 15.14 -0.23 -24.35
C ASP A 135 15.18 -0.96 -25.71
N LEU A 136 14.07 -1.57 -26.14
CA LEU A 136 13.98 -2.23 -27.46
C LEU A 136 13.96 -1.24 -28.63
N MET A 137 13.35 -0.06 -28.46
CA MET A 137 13.36 1.04 -29.43
C MET A 137 14.76 1.63 -29.58
N GLU A 138 15.46 1.94 -28.49
CA GLU A 138 16.83 2.43 -28.47
C GLU A 138 17.80 1.46 -29.15
N ARG A 139 17.58 0.14 -28.97
CA ARG A 139 18.30 -0.93 -29.68
C ARG A 139 17.89 -1.10 -31.14
N LYS A 140 16.89 -0.34 -31.61
CA LYS A 140 16.35 -0.46 -32.98
C LYS A 140 15.87 -1.89 -33.33
N THR A 141 15.36 -2.62 -32.34
CA THR A 141 14.87 -4.00 -32.52
C THR A 141 13.35 -4.07 -32.71
N VAL A 142 12.65 -2.96 -32.49
CA VAL A 142 11.22 -2.78 -32.73
C VAL A 142 11.02 -1.46 -33.47
N SER A 143 10.09 -1.42 -34.43
CA SER A 143 9.59 -0.20 -35.06
C SER A 143 8.11 -0.06 -34.72
N LEU A 144 7.71 1.15 -34.33
CA LEU A 144 6.33 1.49 -34.03
C LEU A 144 5.67 2.31 -35.15
N SER A 145 6.32 2.46 -36.30
CA SER A 145 5.87 3.28 -37.43
C SER A 145 4.56 2.80 -38.10
N THR A 146 4.15 1.58 -37.81
CA THR A 146 2.93 0.95 -38.35
C THR A 146 1.81 0.82 -37.32
N VAL A 147 2.03 1.32 -36.11
CA VAL A 147 1.03 1.30 -35.04
C VAL A 147 -0.04 2.35 -35.29
N HIS A 148 -1.28 1.93 -35.44
CA HIS A 148 -2.44 2.80 -35.63
C HIS A 148 -3.40 2.81 -34.43
N ASN A 149 -3.22 1.93 -33.45
CA ASN A 149 -3.92 1.98 -32.18
C ASN A 149 -2.95 1.93 -31.00
N ILE A 150 -3.06 2.86 -30.07
CA ILE A 150 -2.31 2.86 -28.83
C ILE A 150 -3.25 2.92 -27.64
N VAL A 151 -3.05 2.01 -26.68
CA VAL A 151 -3.77 1.98 -25.42
C VAL A 151 -2.80 2.26 -24.28
N MET A 152 -3.20 3.10 -23.36
CA MET A 152 -2.54 3.30 -22.07
C MET A 152 -3.49 2.80 -20.97
N ASP A 153 -3.24 1.61 -20.42
CA ASP A 153 -4.04 1.07 -19.33
C ASP A 153 -3.38 1.31 -17.97
N GLU A 154 -4.19 1.61 -16.95
CA GLU A 154 -3.74 2.13 -15.65
C GLU A 154 -2.76 3.31 -15.82
N ALA A 155 -3.15 4.29 -16.64
CA ALA A 155 -2.28 5.42 -16.99
C ALA A 155 -1.83 6.24 -15.77
N ASP A 156 -2.72 6.46 -14.79
CA ASP A 156 -2.42 7.08 -13.50
C ASP A 156 -1.30 6.34 -12.76
N GLU A 157 -1.33 5.02 -12.77
CA GLU A 157 -0.31 4.21 -12.13
C GLU A 157 1.05 4.30 -12.85
N MET A 158 1.05 4.33 -14.18
CA MET A 158 2.30 4.54 -14.94
C MET A 158 2.96 5.87 -14.59
N LEU A 159 2.18 6.93 -14.43
CA LEU A 159 2.68 8.25 -14.04
C LEU A 159 3.20 8.26 -12.60
N ASN A 160 2.47 7.67 -11.67
CA ASN A 160 2.88 7.52 -10.27
C ASN A 160 4.19 6.71 -10.13
N MET A 161 4.48 5.82 -11.07
CA MET A 161 5.73 5.07 -11.15
C MET A 161 6.87 5.82 -11.83
N GLY A 162 6.63 7.04 -12.31
CA GLY A 162 7.64 7.90 -12.94
C GLY A 162 7.93 7.55 -14.40
N PHE A 163 7.03 6.87 -15.10
CA PHE A 163 7.20 6.53 -16.53
C PHE A 163 6.85 7.66 -17.49
N THR A 164 6.63 8.87 -16.99
CA THR A 164 6.23 10.04 -17.82
C THR A 164 7.15 10.25 -19.01
N ASP A 165 8.47 10.27 -18.79
CA ASP A 165 9.45 10.50 -19.85
C ASP A 165 9.49 9.35 -20.86
N SER A 166 9.38 8.11 -20.37
CA SER A 166 9.33 6.93 -21.23
C SER A 166 8.07 6.91 -22.10
N ILE A 167 6.92 7.27 -21.54
CA ILE A 167 5.66 7.38 -22.27
C ILE A 167 5.77 8.46 -23.35
N ASN A 168 6.27 9.63 -23.01
CA ASN A 168 6.45 10.73 -23.96
C ASN A 168 7.38 10.33 -25.12
N ALA A 169 8.49 9.63 -24.83
CA ALA A 169 9.42 9.14 -25.85
C ALA A 169 8.75 8.11 -26.79
N ILE A 170 7.97 7.17 -26.24
CA ILE A 170 7.23 6.18 -27.02
C ILE A 170 6.18 6.87 -27.91
N LEU A 171 5.39 7.78 -27.33
CA LEU A 171 4.32 8.48 -28.06
C LEU A 171 4.85 9.38 -29.18
N ALA A 172 6.08 9.87 -29.06
CA ALA A 172 6.75 10.65 -30.11
C ALA A 172 7.17 9.80 -31.32
N ASP A 173 7.43 8.50 -31.14
CA ASP A 173 7.89 7.57 -32.19
C ASP A 173 6.71 6.87 -32.94
N VAL A 174 5.50 6.91 -32.35
CA VAL A 174 4.28 6.35 -32.97
C VAL A 174 3.69 7.40 -33.94
N PRO A 175 3.11 6.97 -35.10
CA PRO A 175 2.50 7.88 -36.07
C PRO A 175 1.49 8.82 -35.41
N LYS A 176 1.35 10.03 -35.98
CA LYS A 176 0.36 11.01 -35.49
C LYS A 176 -1.08 10.63 -35.83
N GLU A 177 -1.26 10.00 -36.99
CA GLU A 177 -2.55 9.47 -37.43
C GLU A 177 -2.77 8.09 -36.77
N ARG A 178 -3.37 8.11 -35.61
CA ARG A 178 -3.66 6.91 -34.80
C ARG A 178 -4.82 7.15 -33.88
N ASN A 179 -5.43 6.09 -33.39
CA ASN A 179 -6.35 6.14 -32.26
C ASN A 179 -5.55 6.03 -30.95
N THR A 180 -5.83 6.91 -30.01
CA THR A 180 -5.22 6.91 -28.67
C THR A 180 -6.27 6.70 -27.59
N LEU A 181 -6.12 5.61 -26.84
CA LEU A 181 -7.05 5.20 -25.81
C LEU A 181 -6.37 5.29 -24.45
N LEU A 182 -6.95 6.07 -23.56
CA LEU A 182 -6.44 6.26 -22.21
C LEU A 182 -7.43 5.70 -21.19
N PHE A 183 -7.05 4.64 -20.49
CA PHE A 183 -7.80 4.04 -19.41
C PHE A 183 -7.14 4.36 -18.07
N SER A 184 -7.91 4.92 -17.14
CA SER A 184 -7.44 5.33 -15.82
C SER A 184 -8.53 5.17 -14.77
N ALA A 185 -8.16 4.96 -13.51
CA ALA A 185 -9.10 5.02 -12.39
C ALA A 185 -9.35 6.47 -11.94
N THR A 186 -8.38 7.37 -12.19
CA THR A 186 -8.43 8.76 -11.73
C THR A 186 -8.14 9.74 -12.86
N MET A 187 -8.63 10.98 -12.73
CA MET A 187 -8.29 12.08 -13.61
C MET A 187 -7.37 13.06 -12.87
N SER A 188 -6.09 12.68 -12.74
CA SER A 188 -5.08 13.56 -12.16
C SER A 188 -4.72 14.71 -13.13
N PRO A 189 -4.09 15.81 -12.66
CA PRO A 189 -3.62 16.88 -13.53
C PRO A 189 -2.64 16.40 -14.61
N GLU A 190 -1.85 15.37 -14.30
CA GLU A 190 -0.91 14.75 -15.22
C GLU A 190 -1.63 13.97 -16.32
N ILE A 191 -2.66 13.19 -15.97
CA ILE A 191 -3.52 12.49 -16.93
C ILE A 191 -4.21 13.48 -17.86
N ALA A 192 -4.76 14.57 -17.31
CA ALA A 192 -5.39 15.62 -18.10
C ALA A 192 -4.40 16.27 -19.09
N ARG A 193 -3.11 16.41 -18.69
CA ARG A 193 -2.05 16.93 -19.57
C ARG A 193 -1.74 15.95 -20.70
N ILE A 194 -1.60 14.65 -20.42
CA ILE A 194 -1.38 13.63 -21.46
C ILE A 194 -2.56 13.60 -22.43
N SER A 195 -3.78 13.57 -21.91
CA SER A 195 -4.98 13.63 -22.74
C SER A 195 -4.95 14.84 -23.67
N LYS A 196 -4.68 16.04 -23.17
CA LYS A 196 -4.62 17.26 -23.97
C LYS A 196 -3.50 17.26 -25.02
N ASN A 197 -2.34 16.63 -24.72
CA ASN A 197 -1.18 16.70 -25.61
C ASN A 197 -1.20 15.63 -26.72
N TYR A 198 -1.80 14.47 -26.46
CA TYR A 198 -1.66 13.31 -27.33
C TYR A 198 -2.97 12.77 -27.90
N LEU A 199 -4.12 13.17 -27.35
CA LEU A 199 -5.44 12.77 -27.83
C LEU A 199 -6.08 13.92 -28.64
N GLN A 200 -6.85 13.54 -29.66
CA GLN A 200 -7.55 14.48 -30.54
C GLN A 200 -9.07 14.27 -30.38
N ASN A 201 -9.79 15.30 -29.95
CA ASN A 201 -11.24 15.24 -29.76
C ASN A 201 -11.75 14.02 -28.98
N ALA A 202 -10.98 13.60 -27.96
CA ALA A 202 -11.25 12.39 -27.22
C ALA A 202 -12.63 12.41 -26.56
N LYS A 203 -13.38 11.31 -26.71
CA LYS A 203 -14.61 11.09 -25.95
C LYS A 203 -14.25 10.72 -24.51
N GLU A 204 -14.72 11.51 -23.53
CA GLU A 204 -14.59 11.17 -22.12
C GLU A 204 -15.78 10.27 -21.72
N ILE A 205 -15.46 9.05 -21.30
CA ILE A 205 -16.40 8.06 -20.80
C ILE A 205 -16.11 7.85 -19.32
N THR A 206 -17.07 8.10 -18.44
CA THR A 206 -16.91 7.92 -16.99
C THR A 206 -17.91 6.89 -16.50
N ILE A 207 -17.40 5.78 -15.96
CA ILE A 207 -18.22 4.73 -15.38
C ILE A 207 -18.15 4.83 -13.85
N GLY A 208 -19.27 5.12 -13.22
CA GLY A 208 -19.36 5.44 -11.79
C GLY A 208 -19.03 6.92 -11.50
N ARG A 209 -18.93 7.27 -10.22
CA ARG A 209 -18.46 8.61 -9.84
C ARG A 209 -16.95 8.66 -9.87
N LYS A 210 -16.40 9.80 -10.32
CA LYS A 210 -14.94 10.03 -10.28
C LYS A 210 -14.41 9.78 -8.87
N ASN A 211 -13.41 8.90 -8.74
CA ASN A 211 -12.74 8.54 -7.48
C ASN A 211 -13.63 7.83 -6.42
N GLU A 212 -14.77 7.25 -6.79
CA GLU A 212 -15.62 6.52 -5.86
C GLU A 212 -15.03 5.13 -5.57
N SER A 213 -14.94 4.77 -4.29
CA SER A 213 -14.63 3.39 -3.87
C SER A 213 -15.79 2.46 -4.26
N THR A 214 -15.48 1.20 -4.62
CA THR A 214 -16.50 0.19 -4.92
C THR A 214 -17.60 0.18 -3.86
N SER A 215 -18.86 0.23 -4.27
CA SER A 215 -20.02 0.33 -3.37
C SER A 215 -20.07 -0.79 -2.32
N ASN A 216 -19.51 -1.94 -2.66
CA ASN A 216 -19.55 -3.17 -1.86
C ASN A 216 -18.40 -3.31 -0.86
N VAL A 217 -17.51 -2.31 -0.72
CA VAL A 217 -16.40 -2.35 0.24
C VAL A 217 -16.77 -1.65 1.52
N LYS A 218 -16.64 -2.37 2.65
CA LYS A 218 -16.75 -1.84 4.01
C LYS A 218 -15.38 -1.31 4.46
N HIS A 219 -15.31 -0.04 4.84
CA HIS A 219 -14.07 0.59 5.31
C HIS A 219 -14.07 0.65 6.85
N VAL A 220 -13.06 0.05 7.49
CA VAL A 220 -12.92 -0.01 8.96
C VAL A 220 -11.57 0.55 9.36
N ALA A 221 -11.51 1.41 10.38
CA ALA A 221 -10.28 1.96 10.90
C ALA A 221 -10.07 1.58 12.37
N TYR A 222 -8.95 0.94 12.66
CA TYR A 222 -8.50 0.63 14.02
C TYR A 222 -7.45 1.64 14.44
N THR A 223 -7.74 2.43 15.47
CA THR A 223 -6.78 3.42 16.01
C THR A 223 -6.00 2.79 17.15
N VAL A 224 -4.69 2.65 17.00
CA VAL A 224 -3.81 2.01 18.00
C VAL A 224 -2.53 2.84 18.22
N GLN A 225 -1.79 2.54 19.29
CA GLN A 225 -0.45 3.12 19.45
C GLN A 225 0.52 2.50 18.43
N ALA A 226 1.55 3.24 18.03
CA ALA A 226 2.49 2.77 17.02
C ALA A 226 3.21 1.46 17.41
N LYS A 227 3.48 1.27 18.70
CA LYS A 227 4.09 0.05 19.25
C LYS A 227 3.17 -1.17 19.15
N ASP A 228 1.86 -0.96 19.15
CA ASP A 228 0.85 -2.02 19.20
C ASP A 228 0.30 -2.41 17.82
N LYS A 229 0.81 -1.77 16.73
CA LYS A 229 0.32 -2.03 15.36
C LYS A 229 0.40 -3.51 14.96
N TYR A 230 1.50 -4.19 15.29
CA TYR A 230 1.65 -5.61 14.96
C TYR A 230 0.70 -6.49 15.77
N ALA A 231 0.57 -6.24 17.07
CA ALA A 231 -0.38 -6.95 17.92
C ALA A 231 -1.84 -6.74 17.47
N ALA A 232 -2.16 -5.53 16.98
CA ALA A 232 -3.46 -5.23 16.40
C ALA A 232 -3.68 -6.00 15.08
N LEU A 233 -2.67 -6.02 14.19
CA LEU A 233 -2.73 -6.82 12.96
C LEU A 233 -3.03 -8.28 13.26
N LYS A 234 -2.30 -8.87 14.21
CA LYS A 234 -2.48 -10.26 14.62
C LYS A 234 -3.89 -10.52 15.15
N ARG A 235 -4.39 -9.66 16.06
CA ARG A 235 -5.78 -9.80 16.59
C ARG A 235 -6.83 -9.73 15.50
N ILE A 236 -6.64 -8.87 14.49
CA ILE A 236 -7.54 -8.74 13.35
C ILE A 236 -7.50 -10.01 12.50
N VAL A 237 -6.31 -10.55 12.19
CA VAL A 237 -6.16 -11.78 11.41
C VAL A 237 -6.79 -12.96 12.14
N ASP A 238 -6.55 -13.10 13.45
CA ASP A 238 -7.11 -14.16 14.27
C ASP A 238 -8.65 -14.06 14.41
N TYR A 239 -9.19 -12.84 14.38
CA TYR A 239 -10.65 -12.63 14.45
C TYR A 239 -11.37 -13.04 13.17
N TYR A 240 -10.68 -13.07 12.01
CA TYR A 240 -11.20 -13.50 10.72
C TYR A 240 -10.54 -14.81 10.26
N PRO A 241 -10.91 -15.96 10.81
CA PRO A 241 -10.19 -17.22 10.58
C PRO A 241 -10.20 -17.71 9.12
N GLN A 242 -11.15 -17.25 8.31
CA GLN A 242 -11.23 -17.54 6.87
C GLN A 242 -10.69 -16.37 6.01
N ILE A 243 -9.83 -15.54 6.59
CA ILE A 243 -9.26 -14.41 5.88
C ILE A 243 -8.46 -14.89 4.67
N TYR A 244 -8.72 -14.29 3.51
CA TYR A 244 -7.92 -14.36 2.32
C TYR A 244 -7.68 -12.94 1.86
N GLY A 245 -6.47 -12.43 2.06
CA GLY A 245 -6.26 -10.98 1.93
C GLY A 245 -4.83 -10.54 1.69
N ILE A 246 -4.71 -9.26 1.36
CA ILE A 246 -3.43 -8.56 1.20
C ILE A 246 -3.22 -7.59 2.35
N ILE A 247 -2.01 -7.62 2.92
CA ILE A 247 -1.54 -6.67 3.93
C ILE A 247 -0.58 -5.70 3.25
N PHE A 248 -0.99 -4.45 3.10
CA PHE A 248 -0.17 -3.40 2.51
C PHE A 248 0.74 -2.74 3.53
N CYS A 249 2.04 -2.79 3.27
CA CYS A 249 3.09 -2.11 4.00
C CYS A 249 3.73 -0.99 3.16
N ARG A 250 4.31 0.02 3.81
CA ARG A 250 4.87 1.19 3.11
C ARG A 250 6.25 0.93 2.51
N THR A 251 7.06 0.10 3.15
CA THR A 251 8.44 -0.15 2.74
C THR A 251 8.71 -1.64 2.56
N ARG A 252 9.68 -1.96 1.69
CA ARG A 252 10.14 -3.35 1.45
C ARG A 252 10.59 -4.03 2.74
N LYS A 253 11.32 -3.30 3.59
CA LYS A 253 11.81 -3.82 4.87
C LYS A 253 10.65 -4.16 5.82
N GLU A 254 9.69 -3.26 5.97
CA GLU A 254 8.49 -3.50 6.78
C GLU A 254 7.68 -4.69 6.26
N THR A 255 7.55 -4.82 4.92
CA THR A 255 6.88 -5.95 4.26
C THR A 255 7.52 -7.28 4.66
N GLN A 256 8.86 -7.38 4.55
CA GLN A 256 9.59 -8.59 4.92
C GLN A 256 9.48 -8.89 6.42
N GLU A 257 9.70 -7.88 7.28
CA GLU A 257 9.62 -8.04 8.74
C GLU A 257 8.24 -8.52 9.22
N ILE A 258 7.16 -8.01 8.63
CA ILE A 258 5.80 -8.42 8.97
C ILE A 258 5.52 -9.84 8.47
N ALA A 259 5.92 -10.17 7.25
CA ALA A 259 5.75 -11.51 6.70
C ALA A 259 6.53 -12.55 7.54
N ASP A 260 7.79 -12.27 7.85
CA ASP A 260 8.64 -13.16 8.66
C ASP A 260 8.04 -13.42 10.04
N LYS A 261 7.53 -12.38 10.71
CA LYS A 261 6.85 -12.51 12.02
C LYS A 261 5.58 -13.36 11.91
N LEU A 262 4.76 -13.13 10.88
CA LEU A 262 3.55 -13.93 10.67
C LEU A 262 3.89 -15.39 10.41
N MET A 263 4.89 -15.69 9.56
CA MET A 263 5.36 -17.05 9.29
C MET A 263 5.93 -17.73 10.54
N GLN A 264 6.74 -17.03 11.33
CA GLN A 264 7.29 -17.54 12.61
C GLN A 264 6.20 -17.88 13.62
N GLU A 265 5.10 -17.13 13.60
CA GLU A 265 3.93 -17.39 14.46
C GLU A 265 2.95 -18.43 13.86
N GLY A 266 3.30 -19.04 12.72
CA GLY A 266 2.55 -20.13 12.09
C GLY A 266 1.42 -19.69 11.17
N TYR A 267 1.38 -18.42 10.77
CA TYR A 267 0.41 -17.97 9.75
C TYR A 267 0.86 -18.40 8.35
N ASN A 268 -0.12 -18.73 7.52
CA ASN A 268 0.12 -19.04 6.12
C ASN A 268 0.25 -17.72 5.32
N ALA A 269 1.42 -17.10 5.42
CA ALA A 269 1.76 -15.81 4.86
C ALA A 269 3.06 -15.85 4.05
N ASP A 270 3.22 -14.92 3.10
CA ASP A 270 4.47 -14.71 2.37
C ASP A 270 4.59 -13.24 1.98
N SER A 271 5.81 -12.79 1.64
CA SER A 271 6.10 -11.40 1.27
C SER A 271 6.13 -11.20 -0.24
N LEU A 272 5.73 -10.00 -0.69
CA LEU A 272 5.84 -9.58 -2.09
C LEU A 272 6.38 -8.16 -2.18
N HIS A 273 7.65 -8.00 -2.59
CA HIS A 273 8.30 -6.70 -2.73
C HIS A 273 9.38 -6.70 -3.81
N GLY A 274 9.92 -5.51 -4.13
CA GLY A 274 10.81 -5.32 -5.27
C GLY A 274 12.22 -5.93 -5.14
N GLU A 275 12.61 -6.47 -3.98
CA GLU A 275 13.90 -7.16 -3.80
C GLU A 275 13.83 -8.66 -4.13
N LEU A 276 12.63 -9.21 -4.25
CA LEU A 276 12.46 -10.59 -4.69
C LEU A 276 12.84 -10.73 -6.16
N SER A 277 13.55 -11.79 -6.47
CA SER A 277 13.76 -12.21 -7.86
C SER A 277 12.43 -12.55 -8.52
N GLN A 278 12.40 -12.51 -9.85
CA GLN A 278 11.15 -12.79 -10.57
C GLN A 278 10.60 -14.20 -10.31
N ALA A 279 11.48 -15.18 -10.28
CA ALA A 279 11.07 -16.55 -9.99
C ALA A 279 10.43 -16.70 -8.59
N GLN A 280 10.96 -15.97 -7.61
CA GLN A 280 10.36 -15.91 -6.26
C GLN A 280 8.98 -15.25 -6.29
N ARG A 281 8.84 -14.11 -6.98
CA ARG A 281 7.56 -13.42 -7.13
C ARG A 281 6.51 -14.32 -7.79
N ASP A 282 6.88 -14.98 -8.90
CA ASP A 282 5.98 -15.88 -9.62
C ASP A 282 5.55 -17.06 -8.72
N ALA A 283 6.47 -17.63 -7.94
CA ALA A 283 6.18 -18.71 -7.00
C ALA A 283 5.23 -18.27 -5.87
N VAL A 284 5.46 -17.10 -5.28
CA VAL A 284 4.58 -16.55 -4.23
C VAL A 284 3.19 -16.28 -4.80
N MET A 285 3.12 -15.66 -5.97
CA MET A 285 1.84 -15.36 -6.62
C MET A 285 1.07 -16.62 -7.02
N GLN A 286 1.76 -17.66 -7.49
CA GLN A 286 1.12 -18.94 -7.80
C GLN A 286 0.52 -19.57 -6.54
N LYS A 287 1.28 -19.63 -5.43
CA LYS A 287 0.78 -20.13 -4.14
C LYS A 287 -0.44 -19.34 -3.66
N PHE A 288 -0.42 -18.01 -3.85
CA PHE A 288 -1.52 -17.15 -3.43
C PHE A 288 -2.77 -17.38 -4.28
N ARG A 289 -2.67 -17.44 -5.62
CA ARG A 289 -3.80 -17.69 -6.52
C ARG A 289 -4.50 -19.03 -6.26
N ILE A 290 -3.75 -20.09 -6.00
CA ILE A 290 -4.31 -21.41 -5.67
C ILE A 290 -4.73 -21.53 -4.19
N ARG A 291 -4.75 -20.41 -3.45
CA ARG A 291 -5.15 -20.30 -2.04
C ARG A 291 -4.32 -21.14 -1.06
N ASN A 292 -3.10 -21.52 -1.46
CA ASN A 292 -2.12 -22.12 -0.54
C ASN A 292 -1.50 -21.09 0.40
N LEU A 293 -1.68 -19.80 0.13
CA LEU A 293 -1.38 -18.70 1.05
C LEU A 293 -2.68 -17.98 1.39
N GLN A 294 -2.88 -17.65 2.68
CA GLN A 294 -4.02 -16.88 3.16
C GLN A 294 -3.73 -15.38 3.14
N LEU A 295 -2.49 -15.01 3.43
CA LEU A 295 -2.07 -13.62 3.61
C LEU A 295 -0.87 -13.31 2.71
N LEU A 296 -1.02 -12.29 1.88
CA LEU A 296 0.07 -11.74 1.09
C LEU A 296 0.49 -10.39 1.70
N VAL A 297 1.72 -10.28 2.18
CA VAL A 297 2.25 -9.01 2.69
C VAL A 297 2.98 -8.30 1.56
N ALA A 298 2.53 -7.12 1.14
CA ALA A 298 3.04 -6.50 -0.08
C ALA A 298 3.25 -4.99 0.05
N THR A 299 4.18 -4.47 -0.78
CA THR A 299 4.27 -3.02 -1.05
C THR A 299 3.29 -2.64 -2.17
N ASP A 300 2.89 -1.34 -2.24
CA ASP A 300 2.02 -0.84 -3.31
C ASP A 300 2.53 -1.23 -4.70
N VAL A 301 3.80 -0.94 -4.97
CA VAL A 301 4.43 -1.21 -6.29
C VAL A 301 4.39 -2.69 -6.65
N ALA A 302 4.62 -3.57 -5.68
CA ALA A 302 4.63 -5.01 -5.94
C ALA A 302 3.23 -5.61 -6.08
N ALA A 303 2.23 -5.00 -5.44
CA ALA A 303 0.84 -5.44 -5.48
C ALA A 303 0.04 -4.84 -6.65
N ARG A 304 0.62 -3.89 -7.39
CA ARG A 304 -0.01 -3.32 -8.59
C ARG A 304 -0.08 -4.35 -9.71
N GLY A 305 -1.16 -4.33 -10.46
CA GLY A 305 -1.37 -5.27 -11.57
C GLY A 305 -1.51 -6.73 -11.15
N LEU A 306 -1.69 -7.01 -9.85
CA LEU A 306 -1.98 -8.37 -9.40
C LEU A 306 -3.39 -8.75 -9.85
N ASP A 307 -3.46 -9.80 -10.65
CA ASP A 307 -4.71 -10.48 -10.96
C ASP A 307 -5.02 -11.46 -9.83
N VAL A 308 -5.62 -10.91 -8.78
CA VAL A 308 -6.15 -11.68 -7.66
C VAL A 308 -7.52 -11.14 -7.33
N ASP A 309 -8.50 -11.94 -7.68
CA ASP A 309 -9.89 -11.68 -7.36
C ASP A 309 -10.31 -12.41 -6.09
N ASP A 310 -11.46 -12.06 -5.57
CA ASP A 310 -12.09 -12.70 -4.41
C ASP A 310 -11.36 -12.51 -3.07
N LEU A 311 -10.58 -11.45 -2.92
CA LEU A 311 -10.04 -11.14 -1.61
C LEU A 311 -11.16 -10.78 -0.65
N THR A 312 -11.18 -11.42 0.52
CA THR A 312 -12.14 -11.09 1.58
C THR A 312 -11.76 -9.80 2.29
N HIS A 313 -10.45 -9.57 2.45
CA HIS A 313 -9.92 -8.43 3.19
C HIS A 313 -8.73 -7.77 2.50
N VAL A 314 -8.68 -6.46 2.62
CA VAL A 314 -7.49 -5.65 2.36
C VAL A 314 -7.10 -4.97 3.65
N ILE A 315 -5.87 -5.20 4.14
CA ILE A 315 -5.39 -4.61 5.39
C ILE A 315 -4.32 -3.57 5.07
N ASN A 316 -4.56 -2.33 5.41
CA ASN A 316 -3.57 -1.27 5.35
C ASN A 316 -2.84 -1.21 6.70
N TYR A 317 -1.66 -1.85 6.79
CA TYR A 317 -0.80 -1.78 7.98
C TYR A 317 -0.26 -0.36 8.19
N GLY A 318 -0.14 0.41 7.12
CA GLY A 318 0.04 1.85 7.10
C GLY A 318 -0.75 2.46 5.95
N LEU A 319 -1.32 3.66 6.15
CA LEU A 319 -1.97 4.38 5.07
C LEU A 319 -0.95 4.71 3.96
N PRO A 320 -1.34 4.64 2.68
CA PRO A 320 -0.45 4.96 1.56
C PRO A 320 -0.01 6.42 1.62
N ASP A 321 1.13 6.74 1.02
CA ASP A 321 1.63 8.14 1.00
C ASP A 321 0.75 9.01 0.11
N ASP A 322 0.34 8.49 -1.01
CA ASP A 322 -0.66 9.05 -1.89
C ASP A 322 -2.06 8.52 -1.53
N THR A 323 -3.02 9.44 -1.38
CA THR A 323 -4.40 9.11 -0.98
C THR A 323 -5.18 8.36 -2.06
N GLU A 324 -4.84 8.56 -3.34
CA GLU A 324 -5.47 7.86 -4.47
C GLU A 324 -5.11 6.36 -4.47
N SER A 325 -3.88 6.03 -4.06
CA SER A 325 -3.43 4.64 -3.90
C SER A 325 -4.31 3.83 -2.94
N TYR A 326 -5.01 4.48 -1.99
CA TYR A 326 -5.98 3.79 -1.13
C TYR A 326 -7.14 3.17 -1.92
N THR A 327 -7.61 3.86 -2.96
CA THR A 327 -8.68 3.35 -3.83
C THR A 327 -8.21 2.09 -4.58
N HIS A 328 -6.99 2.11 -5.12
CA HIS A 328 -6.38 0.96 -5.80
C HIS A 328 -6.15 -0.23 -4.87
N ARG A 329 -5.74 0.01 -3.60
CA ARG A 329 -5.62 -1.04 -2.58
C ARG A 329 -6.98 -1.63 -2.24
N SER A 330 -7.96 -0.79 -1.88
CA SER A 330 -9.30 -1.24 -1.47
C SER A 330 -10.05 -1.91 -2.62
N GLY A 331 -9.77 -1.52 -3.87
CA GLY A 331 -10.32 -2.15 -5.07
C GLY A 331 -9.84 -3.58 -5.34
N ARG A 332 -8.95 -4.16 -4.51
CA ARG A 332 -8.58 -5.59 -4.57
C ARG A 332 -9.61 -6.50 -3.89
N THR A 333 -10.61 -5.94 -3.22
CA THR A 333 -11.75 -6.67 -2.64
C THR A 333 -13.07 -6.07 -3.09
N GLY A 334 -14.17 -6.76 -2.88
CA GLY A 334 -15.52 -6.29 -3.24
C GLY A 334 -15.79 -6.26 -4.75
N ARG A 335 -15.12 -7.08 -5.56
CA ARG A 335 -15.30 -7.20 -7.01
C ARG A 335 -16.45 -8.14 -7.38
N ALA A 336 -16.93 -8.05 -8.62
CA ALA A 336 -17.95 -8.94 -9.18
C ALA A 336 -19.21 -9.09 -8.31
N GLY A 337 -19.69 -7.99 -7.70
CA GLY A 337 -20.88 -8.01 -6.83
C GLY A 337 -20.67 -8.58 -5.43
N LYS A 338 -19.48 -9.12 -5.11
CA LYS A 338 -19.15 -9.63 -3.77
C LYS A 338 -18.88 -8.49 -2.79
N THR A 339 -19.09 -8.75 -1.51
CA THR A 339 -18.75 -7.81 -0.43
C THR A 339 -17.32 -7.99 0.04
N GLY A 340 -16.64 -6.90 0.38
CA GLY A 340 -15.28 -6.93 0.87
C GLY A 340 -15.05 -5.99 2.05
N THR A 341 -13.94 -6.18 2.77
CA THR A 341 -13.58 -5.32 3.90
C THR A 341 -12.19 -4.74 3.69
N SER A 342 -12.09 -3.40 3.71
CA SER A 342 -10.82 -2.68 3.74
C SER A 342 -10.56 -2.15 5.15
N ILE A 343 -9.49 -2.64 5.76
CA ILE A 343 -9.10 -2.32 7.14
C ILE A 343 -7.89 -1.39 7.12
N ALA A 344 -7.92 -0.33 7.92
CA ALA A 344 -6.79 0.56 8.15
C ALA A 344 -6.35 0.50 9.62
N ILE A 345 -5.08 0.15 9.87
CA ILE A 345 -4.48 0.19 11.21
C ILE A 345 -3.68 1.48 11.31
N ILE A 346 -4.22 2.46 12.03
CA ILE A 346 -3.69 3.82 12.09
C ILE A 346 -3.27 4.20 13.51
N ASN A 347 -2.37 5.17 13.60
CA ASN A 347 -2.10 5.88 14.85
C ASN A 347 -2.81 7.24 14.86
N LEU A 348 -2.82 7.92 16.01
CA LEU A 348 -3.48 9.21 16.16
C LEU A 348 -2.99 10.30 15.18
N ARG A 349 -1.72 10.24 14.74
CA ARG A 349 -1.14 11.21 13.81
C ARG A 349 -1.68 11.05 12.40
N GLU A 350 -2.10 9.84 12.05
CA GLU A 350 -2.63 9.49 10.72
C GLU A 350 -4.13 9.83 10.55
N LYS A 351 -4.83 10.29 11.63
CA LYS A 351 -6.25 10.67 11.54
C LYS A 351 -6.53 11.79 10.51
N GLY A 352 -5.59 12.71 10.32
CA GLY A 352 -5.71 13.76 9.30
C GLY A 352 -5.78 13.17 7.88
N LYS A 353 -4.87 12.24 7.59
CA LYS A 353 -4.81 11.53 6.32
C LYS A 353 -6.01 10.63 6.08
N LEU A 354 -6.51 9.97 7.14
CA LEU A 354 -7.74 9.18 7.07
C LEU A 354 -8.93 10.03 6.60
N ARG A 355 -9.11 11.24 7.16
CA ARG A 355 -10.19 12.18 6.75
C ARG A 355 -10.04 12.66 5.30
N GLU A 356 -8.82 12.79 4.82
CA GLU A 356 -8.55 13.12 3.41
C GLU A 356 -8.97 11.97 2.50
N ILE A 357 -8.62 10.73 2.84
CA ILE A 357 -9.06 9.52 2.14
C ILE A 357 -10.60 9.44 2.14
N GLU A 358 -11.27 9.66 3.29
CA GLU A 358 -12.75 9.68 3.38
C GLU A 358 -13.39 10.66 2.38
N ARG A 359 -12.76 11.83 2.18
CA ARG A 359 -13.23 12.82 1.22
C ARG A 359 -13.10 12.34 -0.22
N ILE A 360 -12.00 11.64 -0.55
CA ILE A 360 -11.73 11.13 -1.89
C ILE A 360 -12.66 9.97 -2.23
N ILE A 361 -12.81 8.99 -1.31
CA ILE A 361 -13.64 7.81 -1.54
C ILE A 361 -15.15 8.09 -1.38
N GLY A 362 -15.54 9.25 -0.84
CA GLY A 362 -16.93 9.61 -0.57
C GLY A 362 -17.61 8.80 0.54
N LYS A 363 -16.83 8.04 1.33
CA LYS A 363 -17.34 7.18 2.41
C LYS A 363 -16.58 7.42 3.71
N LYS A 364 -17.27 7.26 4.85
CA LYS A 364 -16.63 7.33 6.17
C LYS A 364 -16.13 5.97 6.60
N PHE A 365 -15.00 5.96 7.29
CA PHE A 365 -14.52 4.76 7.96
C PHE A 365 -15.36 4.49 9.22
N ILE A 366 -15.72 3.24 9.39
CA ILE A 366 -16.31 2.74 10.63
C ILE A 366 -15.18 2.61 11.65
N ALA A 367 -15.35 3.21 12.82
CA ALA A 367 -14.39 3.01 13.92
C ALA A 367 -14.46 1.54 14.36
N GLY A 368 -13.35 0.81 14.18
CA GLY A 368 -13.22 -0.58 14.62
C GLY A 368 -12.86 -0.64 16.10
N GLU A 369 -13.60 -1.44 16.85
CA GLU A 369 -13.20 -1.84 18.20
C GLU A 369 -12.27 -3.03 18.11
N MET A 370 -11.14 -2.99 18.85
CA MET A 370 -10.17 -4.08 18.80
C MET A 370 -10.76 -5.35 19.39
N PRO A 371 -10.74 -6.48 18.64
CA PRO A 371 -11.29 -7.74 19.15
C PRO A 371 -10.62 -8.16 20.46
N THR A 372 -11.42 -8.54 21.44
CA THR A 372 -10.94 -9.11 22.71
C THR A 372 -10.45 -10.53 22.50
N GLY A 373 -9.54 -10.99 23.37
CA GLY A 373 -9.08 -12.38 23.32
C GLY A 373 -10.21 -13.39 23.35
N LYS A 374 -11.27 -13.14 24.13
CA LYS A 374 -12.45 -13.99 24.22
C LYS A 374 -13.21 -14.08 22.88
N GLN A 375 -13.43 -12.95 22.21
CA GLN A 375 -14.09 -12.92 20.90
C GLN A 375 -13.29 -13.65 19.82
N ILE A 376 -11.97 -13.55 19.86
CA ILE A 376 -11.08 -14.26 18.94
C ILE A 376 -11.21 -15.77 19.19
N CYS A 377 -11.09 -16.20 20.45
CA CYS A 377 -11.22 -17.61 20.81
C CYS A 377 -12.58 -18.20 20.38
N GLU A 378 -13.67 -17.45 20.57
CA GLU A 378 -15.01 -17.87 20.13
C GLU A 378 -15.07 -18.08 18.61
N LYS A 379 -14.54 -17.15 17.81
CA LYS A 379 -14.50 -17.25 16.34
C LYS A 379 -13.65 -18.43 15.86
N GLN A 380 -12.48 -18.63 16.47
CA GLN A 380 -11.59 -19.75 16.12
C GLN A 380 -12.23 -21.10 16.48
N LEU A 381 -12.92 -21.17 17.63
CA LEU A 381 -13.61 -22.38 18.04
C LEU A 381 -14.75 -22.76 17.09
N ILE A 382 -15.59 -21.77 16.71
CA ILE A 382 -16.67 -21.99 15.74
C ILE A 382 -16.09 -22.52 14.42
N LYS A 383 -14.97 -21.95 13.95
CA LYS A 383 -14.29 -22.44 12.74
C LYS A 383 -13.90 -23.92 12.84
N VAL A 384 -13.29 -24.32 13.95
CA VAL A 384 -12.89 -25.72 14.16
C VAL A 384 -14.12 -26.66 14.13
N ILE A 385 -15.22 -26.23 14.72
CA ILE A 385 -16.46 -27.03 14.70
C ILE A 385 -17.04 -27.11 13.28
N ASP A 386 -17.08 -25.99 12.54
CA ASP A 386 -17.52 -25.96 11.14
C ASP A 386 -16.65 -26.84 10.23
N GLU A 387 -15.34 -26.90 10.49
CA GLU A 387 -14.42 -27.76 9.75
C GLU A 387 -14.66 -29.23 10.08
N LEU A 388 -14.85 -29.57 11.36
CA LEU A 388 -15.20 -30.94 11.79
C LEU A 388 -16.51 -31.44 11.18
N GLU A 389 -17.53 -30.59 11.09
CA GLU A 389 -18.80 -30.92 10.45
C GLU A 389 -18.65 -31.28 8.96
N LYS A 390 -17.71 -30.64 8.29
CA LYS A 390 -17.49 -30.82 6.84
C LYS A 390 -16.49 -31.92 6.48
N VAL A 391 -15.81 -32.50 7.48
CA VAL A 391 -14.82 -33.56 7.23
C VAL A 391 -15.53 -34.78 6.62
N LYS A 392 -15.10 -35.17 5.43
CA LYS A 392 -15.46 -36.44 4.82
C LYS A 392 -14.55 -37.50 5.40
N VAL A 393 -15.11 -38.39 6.17
CA VAL A 393 -14.36 -39.50 6.75
C VAL A 393 -14.04 -40.51 5.65
N ASN A 394 -12.75 -40.81 5.48
CA ASN A 394 -12.31 -41.90 4.60
C ASN A 394 -12.30 -43.20 5.43
N GLU A 395 -13.45 -43.90 5.46
CA GLU A 395 -13.64 -45.09 6.28
C GLU A 395 -12.64 -46.21 5.90
N GLU A 396 -12.27 -46.34 4.61
CA GLU A 396 -11.34 -47.37 4.14
C GLU A 396 -9.94 -47.21 4.77
N GLU A 397 -9.46 -45.99 4.93
CA GLU A 397 -8.12 -45.73 5.47
C GLU A 397 -8.05 -45.79 7.01
N ILE A 398 -9.14 -45.51 7.72
CA ILE A 398 -9.13 -45.43 9.18
C ILE A 398 -9.65 -46.66 9.88
N THR A 399 -10.40 -47.54 9.18
CA THR A 399 -11.08 -48.73 9.77
C THR A 399 -10.12 -49.58 10.59
N ASP A 400 -8.90 -49.83 10.13
CA ASP A 400 -7.93 -50.69 10.81
C ASP A 400 -7.45 -50.10 12.16
N PHE A 401 -7.49 -48.77 12.34
CA PHE A 401 -7.04 -48.07 13.55
C PHE A 401 -8.18 -47.87 14.55
N MET A 402 -9.43 -47.86 14.09
CA MET A 402 -10.59 -47.50 14.91
C MET A 402 -10.85 -48.44 16.11
N PRO A 403 -10.64 -49.76 16.02
CA PRO A 403 -10.88 -50.64 17.16
C PRO A 403 -10.02 -50.30 18.39
N GLU A 404 -8.77 -49.97 18.17
CA GLU A 404 -7.88 -49.56 19.28
C GLU A 404 -8.25 -48.18 19.85
N ILE A 405 -8.64 -47.24 18.99
CA ILE A 405 -9.10 -45.91 19.37
C ILE A 405 -10.39 -46.01 20.18
N TYR A 406 -11.37 -46.79 19.74
CA TYR A 406 -12.62 -47.01 20.47
C TYR A 406 -12.35 -47.60 21.85
N ARG A 407 -11.49 -48.63 21.97
CA ARG A 407 -11.12 -49.23 23.25
C ARG A 407 -10.48 -48.21 24.21
N LYS A 408 -9.65 -47.32 23.71
CA LYS A 408 -8.98 -46.28 24.54
C LYS A 408 -9.94 -45.20 24.99
N LEU A 409 -11.00 -44.93 24.23
CA LEU A 409 -11.93 -43.82 24.46
C LEU A 409 -13.30 -44.32 25.00
N GLU A 410 -13.52 -45.62 25.15
CA GLU A 410 -14.78 -46.23 25.56
C GLU A 410 -15.32 -45.71 26.88
N TRP A 411 -14.43 -45.34 27.81
CA TRP A 411 -14.78 -44.79 29.12
C TRP A 411 -15.26 -43.34 29.09
N LEU A 412 -15.14 -42.63 27.92
CA LEU A 412 -15.58 -41.26 27.75
C LEU A 412 -17.00 -41.21 27.21
N SER A 413 -17.82 -40.35 27.83
CA SER A 413 -19.11 -40.01 27.23
C SER A 413 -18.87 -39.16 25.95
N LYS A 414 -19.84 -39.18 25.04
CA LYS A 414 -19.83 -38.32 23.86
C LYS A 414 -19.60 -36.85 24.22
N GLU A 415 -20.22 -36.41 25.32
CA GLU A 415 -20.09 -35.04 25.82
C GLU A 415 -18.67 -34.74 26.32
N ASP A 416 -18.03 -35.68 27.03
CA ASP A 416 -16.68 -35.52 27.54
C ASP A 416 -15.64 -35.54 26.39
N LEU A 417 -15.88 -36.37 25.36
CA LEU A 417 -15.05 -36.40 24.18
C LEU A 417 -15.10 -35.04 23.44
N ILE A 418 -16.30 -34.50 23.23
CA ILE A 418 -16.47 -33.19 22.62
C ILE A 418 -15.79 -32.11 23.46
N LYS A 419 -15.99 -32.10 24.78
CA LYS A 419 -15.31 -31.12 25.67
C LYS A 419 -13.80 -31.21 25.58
N ARG A 420 -13.23 -32.41 25.50
CA ARG A 420 -11.77 -32.60 25.36
C ARG A 420 -11.25 -32.16 24.02
N MET A 421 -11.95 -32.48 22.92
CA MET A 421 -11.61 -32.00 21.58
C MET A 421 -11.62 -30.47 21.52
N VAL A 422 -12.71 -29.86 22.00
CA VAL A 422 -12.86 -28.40 22.09
C VAL A 422 -11.75 -27.79 22.95
N SER A 423 -11.46 -28.37 24.11
CA SER A 423 -10.44 -27.87 25.04
C SER A 423 -9.03 -27.99 24.46
N HIS A 424 -8.72 -29.05 23.70
CA HIS A 424 -7.42 -29.25 23.08
C HIS A 424 -7.07 -28.10 22.11
N GLU A 425 -7.99 -27.73 21.23
CA GLU A 425 -7.80 -26.62 20.29
C GLU A 425 -7.91 -25.25 20.98
N PHE A 426 -8.87 -25.13 21.93
CA PHE A 426 -9.16 -23.87 22.60
C PHE A 426 -8.04 -23.42 23.57
N ASN A 427 -7.43 -24.34 24.30
CA ASN A 427 -6.36 -24.03 25.25
C ASN A 427 -5.16 -23.40 24.54
N ARG A 428 -4.86 -23.81 23.30
CA ARG A 428 -3.78 -23.22 22.49
C ARG A 428 -4.00 -21.73 22.23
N PHE A 429 -5.25 -21.32 22.00
CA PHE A 429 -5.60 -19.91 21.81
C PHE A 429 -5.74 -19.16 23.13
N LEU A 430 -6.34 -19.80 24.15
CA LEU A 430 -6.48 -19.22 25.48
C LEU A 430 -5.12 -18.89 26.11
N ASP A 431 -4.15 -19.79 26.04
CA ASP A 431 -2.81 -19.56 26.61
C ASP A 431 -2.10 -18.39 25.95
N TYR A 432 -2.33 -18.16 24.66
CA TYR A 432 -1.76 -17.01 23.96
C TYR A 432 -2.41 -15.67 24.37
N TYR A 433 -3.72 -15.64 24.59
CA TYR A 433 -4.47 -14.40 24.86
C TYR A 433 -4.72 -14.13 26.35
N ARG A 434 -4.52 -15.11 27.25
CA ARG A 434 -4.81 -15.00 28.70
C ARG A 434 -3.97 -13.92 29.39
N ASP A 435 -2.68 -13.85 29.06
CA ASP A 435 -1.71 -12.99 29.74
C ASP A 435 -1.39 -11.70 28.97
N ARG A 436 -2.07 -11.43 27.86
CA ARG A 436 -1.81 -10.22 27.06
C ARG A 436 -2.80 -9.12 27.43
N GLU A 437 -2.21 -7.96 27.78
CA GLU A 437 -2.97 -6.73 28.00
C GLU A 437 -3.87 -6.40 26.80
N GLU A 438 -5.09 -5.95 27.06
CA GLU A 438 -6.00 -5.47 26.03
C GLU A 438 -5.40 -4.23 25.36
N ILE A 439 -5.46 -4.17 24.03
CA ILE A 439 -4.99 -3.02 23.27
C ILE A 439 -5.99 -1.89 23.44
N GLU A 440 -5.65 -0.93 24.29
CA GLU A 440 -6.47 0.27 24.49
C GLU A 440 -6.48 1.13 23.22
N THR A 441 -7.67 1.55 22.78
CA THR A 441 -7.81 2.61 21.79
C THR A 441 -7.28 3.92 22.37
N PRO A 442 -6.23 4.54 21.80
CA PRO A 442 -5.72 5.79 22.29
C PRO A 442 -6.79 6.87 22.08
N THR A 443 -7.31 7.41 23.17
CA THR A 443 -8.21 8.57 23.15
C THR A 443 -7.40 9.83 22.83
N ASP A 444 -7.99 10.72 22.03
CA ASP A 444 -7.37 12.00 21.66
C ASP A 444 -7.05 12.78 22.93
N SER A 445 -5.78 13.04 23.19
CA SER A 445 -5.33 13.72 24.41
C SER A 445 -5.90 15.15 24.57
N ARG A 446 -6.60 15.67 23.56
CA ARG A 446 -7.35 16.91 23.65
C ARG A 446 -8.60 16.78 24.52
N GLU A 447 -9.28 15.63 24.52
CA GLU A 447 -10.43 15.40 25.40
C GLU A 447 -10.00 14.93 26.81
N ARG A 448 -8.89 14.21 26.94
CA ARG A 448 -8.30 13.90 28.27
C ARG A 448 -7.68 15.12 28.92
N ASN A 449 -7.01 16.01 28.15
CA ASN A 449 -6.45 17.23 28.71
C ASN A 449 -7.51 18.21 29.21
N THR A 450 -8.76 18.16 28.72
CA THR A 450 -9.85 18.97 29.30
C THR A 450 -10.48 18.34 30.53
N ARG A 451 -10.48 17.01 30.69
CA ARG A 451 -10.93 16.34 31.92
C ARG A 451 -9.83 16.26 32.99
N ASP A 452 -8.63 15.86 32.62
CA ASP A 452 -7.47 15.74 33.50
C ASP A 452 -6.93 17.13 33.94
N SER A 453 -7.08 18.18 33.09
CA SER A 453 -6.73 19.56 33.50
C SER A 453 -7.76 20.16 34.44
N ARG A 454 -9.05 19.78 34.39
CA ARG A 454 -10.06 20.15 35.37
C ARG A 454 -9.88 19.40 36.70
N GLU A 455 -9.48 18.14 36.71
CA GLU A 455 -9.20 17.37 37.93
C GLU A 455 -7.85 17.70 38.56
N ARG A 456 -6.81 18.06 37.78
CA ARG A 456 -5.48 18.42 38.30
C ARG A 456 -5.39 19.89 38.75
N GLY A 457 -6.23 20.79 38.24
CA GLY A 457 -6.28 22.19 38.67
C GLY A 457 -6.98 22.41 40.01
N SER A 458 -7.79 21.47 40.48
CA SER A 458 -8.65 21.63 41.68
C SER A 458 -8.24 20.76 42.88
N ARG A 459 -7.01 20.20 42.89
CA ARG A 459 -6.54 19.46 44.08
C ARG A 459 -6.18 20.47 45.17
N LYS A 460 -6.93 20.48 46.26
CA LYS A 460 -6.64 21.27 47.47
C LYS A 460 -5.25 20.89 47.96
N ALA A 461 -4.51 21.90 48.46
CA ALA A 461 -3.21 21.69 49.08
C ALA A 461 -3.34 20.72 50.27
N ALA A 462 -2.25 20.02 50.60
CA ALA A 462 -2.20 19.17 51.79
C ALA A 462 -2.50 20.01 53.05
N PRO A 463 -3.11 19.44 54.11
CA PRO A 463 -3.36 20.17 55.33
C PRO A 463 -2.05 20.79 55.90
N GLY A 464 -2.06 22.12 56.14
CA GLY A 464 -0.90 22.87 56.58
C GLY A 464 0.00 23.44 55.48
N PHE A 465 -0.33 23.17 54.20
CA PHE A 465 0.41 23.67 53.03
C PHE A 465 -0.43 24.59 52.17
N THR A 466 0.21 25.60 51.58
CA THR A 466 -0.37 26.50 50.60
C THR A 466 0.21 26.20 49.23
N ARG A 467 -0.66 26.05 48.22
CA ARG A 467 -0.25 25.78 46.84
C ARG A 467 0.07 27.08 46.12
N LEU A 468 1.26 27.15 45.55
CA LEU A 468 1.78 28.29 44.80
C LEU A 468 1.94 27.95 43.33
N PHE A 469 1.63 28.92 42.47
CA PHE A 469 1.90 28.88 41.03
C PHE A 469 3.22 29.62 40.77
N ILE A 470 4.03 29.08 39.82
CA ILE A 470 5.23 29.72 39.30
C ILE A 470 5.24 29.68 37.78
N ASN A 471 5.59 30.78 37.12
CA ASN A 471 5.61 30.92 35.66
C ASN A 471 6.81 30.24 34.96
N LEU A 472 7.47 29.28 35.60
CA LEU A 472 8.59 28.48 35.08
C LEU A 472 8.17 27.02 34.94
N GLY A 473 8.60 26.37 33.85
CA GLY A 473 8.27 24.99 33.56
C GLY A 473 9.42 24.22 32.87
N LYS A 474 9.14 23.02 32.41
CA LYS A 474 10.12 22.15 31.75
C LYS A 474 10.78 22.79 30.52
N MET A 475 10.08 23.70 29.84
CA MET A 475 10.63 24.43 28.68
C MET A 475 11.69 25.46 29.06
N ASP A 476 11.67 25.93 30.31
CA ASP A 476 12.65 26.88 30.87
C ASP A 476 13.82 26.12 31.52
N SER A 477 13.96 24.80 31.27
CA SER A 477 14.91 23.88 31.95
C SER A 477 14.77 23.92 33.47
N PHE A 478 13.52 24.08 33.94
CA PHE A 478 13.22 24.21 35.36
C PHE A 478 12.76 22.84 35.90
N PHE A 479 13.51 22.32 36.87
CA PHE A 479 13.31 21.03 37.52
C PHE A 479 13.16 21.19 39.04
N PRO A 480 12.77 20.16 39.81
CA PRO A 480 12.61 20.29 41.26
C PRO A 480 13.88 20.75 41.98
N SER A 481 15.06 20.34 41.53
CA SER A 481 16.36 20.78 42.05
C SER A 481 16.57 22.27 41.92
N GLU A 482 16.13 22.82 40.76
CA GLU A 482 16.22 24.25 40.44
C GLU A 482 15.25 25.09 41.30
N LEU A 483 14.03 24.58 41.53
CA LEU A 483 13.09 25.20 42.46
C LEU A 483 13.65 25.29 43.87
N ILE A 484 14.24 24.20 44.36
CA ILE A 484 14.86 24.14 45.67
C ILE A 484 16.04 25.15 45.77
N SER A 485 16.88 25.18 44.74
CA SER A 485 17.99 26.13 44.65
C SER A 485 17.53 27.57 44.61
N LEU A 486 16.47 27.87 43.83
CA LEU A 486 15.89 29.20 43.73
C LEU A 486 15.28 29.66 45.05
N LEU A 487 14.62 28.77 45.80
CA LEU A 487 14.08 29.04 47.12
C LEU A 487 15.22 29.30 48.10
N ASN A 488 16.22 28.42 48.17
CA ASN A 488 17.34 28.58 49.13
C ASN A 488 18.18 29.84 48.87
N SER A 489 18.23 30.30 47.61
CA SER A 489 19.01 31.51 47.27
C SER A 489 18.23 32.82 47.59
N ASN A 490 16.88 32.80 47.64
CA ASN A 490 16.09 34.00 47.78
C ASN A 490 15.30 34.09 49.10
N THR A 491 15.31 33.03 49.93
CA THR A 491 14.63 33.02 51.24
C THR A 491 15.61 32.77 52.37
N ARG A 492 15.27 33.30 53.57
CA ARG A 492 16.06 33.06 54.78
C ARG A 492 15.38 31.97 55.60
N GLY A 493 16.10 30.82 55.77
CA GLY A 493 15.60 29.68 56.54
C GLY A 493 15.32 28.46 55.68
N ARG A 494 15.10 27.32 56.32
CA ARG A 494 14.77 26.04 55.65
C ARG A 494 13.25 26.01 55.47
N ILE A 495 12.80 26.03 54.19
CA ILE A 495 11.38 25.96 53.83
C ILE A 495 11.03 24.50 53.58
N GLU A 496 9.98 24.02 54.24
CA GLU A 496 9.42 22.71 53.93
C GLU A 496 8.56 22.79 52.66
N LEU A 497 8.92 21.93 51.72
CA LEU A 497 8.22 21.78 50.45
C LEU A 497 7.33 20.55 50.48
N GLY A 498 6.07 20.76 50.11
CA GLY A 498 5.18 19.65 49.85
C GLY A 498 5.31 19.14 48.40
N ARG A 499 4.22 18.92 47.76
CA ARG A 499 4.15 18.37 46.39
C ARG A 499 4.60 19.41 45.35
N ILE A 500 5.37 18.94 44.34
CA ILE A 500 5.82 19.75 43.21
C ILE A 500 5.24 19.15 41.92
N ASP A 501 4.44 19.92 41.20
CA ASP A 501 3.82 19.55 39.92
C ASP A 501 4.42 20.39 38.80
N LEU A 502 5.37 19.78 38.01
CA LEU A 502 6.03 20.46 36.89
C LEU A 502 5.25 20.30 35.59
N MET A 503 4.80 21.44 35.06
CA MET A 503 4.14 21.51 33.77
C MET A 503 5.11 21.94 32.65
N LYS A 504 4.61 22.07 31.45
CA LYS A 504 5.43 22.43 30.29
C LYS A 504 5.99 23.84 30.35
N ASN A 505 5.15 24.83 30.70
CA ASN A 505 5.44 26.29 30.68
C ASN A 505 5.34 26.96 32.04
N PHE A 506 4.85 26.25 33.04
CA PHE A 506 4.66 26.73 34.42
C PHE A 506 4.69 25.54 35.37
N SER A 507 4.68 25.81 36.69
CA SER A 507 4.67 24.74 37.68
C SER A 507 3.84 25.13 38.89
N PHE A 508 3.42 24.15 39.69
CA PHE A 508 2.85 24.32 41.00
C PHE A 508 3.73 23.65 42.05
N PHE A 509 3.80 24.28 43.22
CA PHE A 509 4.49 23.67 44.34
C PHE A 509 3.79 24.08 45.65
N GLU A 510 3.93 23.25 46.65
CA GLU A 510 3.32 23.45 47.95
C GLU A 510 4.40 23.84 48.96
N VAL A 511 4.12 24.91 49.77
CA VAL A 511 4.96 25.38 50.86
C VAL A 511 4.12 25.50 52.12
N GLU A 512 4.78 25.42 53.27
CA GLU A 512 4.13 25.61 54.58
C GLU A 512 3.36 26.94 54.62
N GLU A 513 2.11 26.91 55.09
CA GLU A 513 1.18 28.06 55.06
C GLU A 513 1.77 29.33 55.68
N LYS A 514 2.57 29.18 56.74
CA LYS A 514 3.25 30.28 57.45
C LYS A 514 4.30 30.99 56.57
N GLU A 515 4.95 30.28 55.67
CA GLU A 515 6.00 30.81 54.81
C GLU A 515 5.53 31.19 53.41
N ALA A 516 4.29 30.88 53.03
CA ALA A 516 3.75 31.10 51.70
C ALA A 516 3.88 32.55 51.21
N GLN A 517 3.54 33.52 52.05
CA GLN A 517 3.63 34.94 51.68
C GLN A 517 5.07 35.45 51.58
N ASN A 518 5.96 34.93 52.41
CA ASN A 518 7.41 35.23 52.35
C ASN A 518 8.03 34.71 51.05
N VAL A 519 7.68 33.47 50.65
CA VAL A 519 8.13 32.85 49.43
C VAL A 519 7.61 33.62 48.18
N VAL A 520 6.35 34.01 48.15
CA VAL A 520 5.77 34.82 47.07
C VAL A 520 6.50 36.16 46.92
N LYS A 521 6.75 36.88 48.03
CA LYS A 521 7.48 38.15 48.00
C LYS A 521 8.93 38.02 47.58
N ALA A 522 9.62 36.94 48.02
CA ALA A 522 11.02 36.68 47.71
C ALA A 522 11.19 36.30 46.24
N LEU A 523 10.41 35.32 45.73
CA LEU A 523 10.55 34.83 44.39
C LEU A 523 10.08 35.81 43.32
N ASN A 524 9.12 36.68 43.59
CA ASN A 524 8.71 37.72 42.64
C ASN A 524 9.79 38.78 42.36
N ARG A 525 10.84 38.81 43.17
CA ARG A 525 12.05 39.65 42.96
C ARG A 525 13.18 38.94 42.24
N ALA A 526 13.06 37.63 42.04
CA ALA A 526 14.09 36.80 41.47
C ALA A 526 13.99 36.76 39.90
N ASN A 527 15.13 36.47 39.27
CA ASN A 527 15.23 36.20 37.85
C ASN A 527 15.78 34.81 37.64
N TRP A 528 15.25 34.09 36.66
CA TRP A 528 15.71 32.79 36.25
C TRP A 528 16.13 32.81 34.76
N ASN A 529 17.40 32.61 34.47
CA ASN A 529 17.93 32.64 33.09
C ASN A 529 17.48 33.84 32.25
N GLY A 530 17.45 35.05 32.88
CA GLY A 530 17.01 36.29 32.21
C GLY A 530 15.49 36.52 32.18
N ARG A 531 14.70 35.56 32.67
CA ARG A 531 13.24 35.66 32.76
C ARG A 531 12.82 36.04 34.18
N LYS A 532 11.96 37.04 34.31
CA LYS A 532 11.39 37.46 35.58
C LYS A 532 10.48 36.35 36.13
N VAL A 533 10.72 35.96 37.36
CA VAL A 533 9.91 34.97 38.08
C VAL A 533 8.63 35.62 38.55
N SER A 534 7.48 34.99 38.36
CA SER A 534 6.19 35.37 38.90
C SER A 534 5.59 34.21 39.70
N VAL A 535 5.29 34.44 40.95
CA VAL A 535 4.72 33.45 41.87
C VAL A 535 3.45 34.04 42.48
N GLU A 536 2.38 33.23 42.47
CA GLU A 536 1.06 33.61 42.99
C GLU A 536 0.48 32.45 43.81
N VAL A 537 -0.38 32.76 44.78
CA VAL A 537 -1.14 31.74 45.51
C VAL A 537 -2.19 31.15 44.56
N ALA A 538 -2.20 29.85 44.37
CA ALA A 538 -3.17 29.18 43.54
C ALA A 538 -4.55 29.16 44.24
N GLY A 539 -5.39 30.13 43.94
CA GLY A 539 -6.79 30.22 44.41
C GLY A 539 -7.77 29.60 43.41
N GLU A 540 -9.03 29.40 43.82
CA GLU A 540 -10.09 28.80 43.01
C GLU A 540 -10.50 29.63 41.76
N GLU A 541 -10.02 30.87 41.61
CA GLU A 541 -10.44 31.81 40.53
C GLU A 541 -9.37 32.10 39.45
N ALA A 542 -8.22 31.45 39.44
CA ALA A 542 -7.17 31.70 38.44
C ALA A 542 -7.36 30.89 37.11
N GLY A 543 -8.61 30.70 36.69
CA GLY A 543 -8.97 29.97 35.46
C GLY A 543 -9.41 30.85 34.29
N GLU A 544 -9.71 32.12 34.48
CA GLU A 544 -10.16 33.01 33.39
C GLU A 544 -9.54 34.41 33.50
N GLY A 545 -8.68 34.73 32.55
CA GLY A 545 -8.37 36.12 32.25
C GLY A 545 -6.91 36.55 32.42
N ARG A 546 -6.18 36.47 31.36
CA ARG A 546 -5.28 37.52 30.85
C ARG A 546 -4.66 37.10 29.51
N ARG A 547 -5.45 37.29 28.46
CA ARG A 547 -4.89 37.57 27.13
C ARG A 547 -4.41 39.00 27.18
N GLY A 548 -3.11 39.22 27.09
CA GLY A 548 -2.48 40.52 27.06
C GLY A 548 -3.03 41.38 25.94
N SER A 549 -3.54 42.52 26.32
CA SER A 549 -3.92 43.65 25.50
C SER A 549 -2.65 44.29 24.89
N GLY A 550 -2.53 44.19 23.57
CA GLY A 550 -1.74 45.09 22.75
C GLY A 550 -2.71 45.94 21.96
N SER A 551 -2.95 47.12 22.44
CA SER A 551 -3.79 48.14 21.82
C SER A 551 -3.19 48.66 20.51
N ALA A 552 -4.01 48.68 19.46
CA ALA A 552 -3.93 49.73 18.45
C ALA A 552 -5.36 50.03 17.98
N GLU A 553 -5.81 51.19 18.41
CA GLU A 553 -7.00 51.85 17.91
C GLU A 553 -6.99 51.99 16.38
N ARG A 554 -8.12 51.67 15.76
CA ARG A 554 -8.63 52.44 14.62
C ARG A 554 -10.15 52.34 14.55
N ARG A 555 -10.71 53.52 14.63
CA ARG A 555 -12.13 53.90 14.58
C ARG A 555 -12.84 53.39 13.31
N GLY A 556 -14.10 53.21 13.49
CA GLY A 556 -15.13 52.74 12.61
C GLY A 556 -15.44 53.55 11.37
N GLY A 557 -16.26 52.94 10.51
CA GLY A 557 -16.86 53.55 9.35
C GLY A 557 -17.77 52.55 8.63
N LYS A 558 -19.02 52.88 8.65
CA LYS A 558 -20.18 52.18 8.05
C LYS A 558 -20.08 51.97 6.55
N ARG A 559 -20.68 50.88 6.07
CA ARG A 559 -21.14 50.65 4.68
C ARG A 559 -22.10 51.71 4.21
N PRO A 560 -22.35 51.97 2.89
CA PRO A 560 -22.99 51.03 2.01
C PRO A 560 -22.61 51.06 0.49
N PHE A 561 -22.99 50.01 -0.20
CA PHE A 561 -23.47 49.83 -1.61
C PHE A 561 -23.13 50.85 -2.72
N GLY A 562 -22.74 50.34 -3.89
CA GLY A 562 -22.93 50.99 -5.19
C GLY A 562 -21.91 50.63 -6.26
N SER A 563 -22.28 49.75 -7.10
CA SER A 563 -22.24 49.61 -8.56
C SER A 563 -21.25 50.42 -9.38
N SER A 564 -20.74 49.67 -10.37
CA SER A 564 -20.52 50.03 -11.78
C SER A 564 -19.20 50.64 -12.22
N SER A 565 -18.59 49.88 -13.13
CA SER A 565 -18.18 50.23 -14.48
C SER A 565 -16.89 51.02 -14.73
N GLU A 566 -16.11 50.36 -15.57
CA GLU A 566 -15.46 50.88 -16.77
C GLU A 566 -14.14 51.63 -16.72
N LYS A 567 -13.23 51.04 -17.42
CA LYS A 567 -12.34 51.55 -18.49
C LYS A 567 -11.00 52.23 -18.17
N ARG A 568 -10.01 51.60 -18.80
CA ARG A 568 -8.88 52.20 -19.57
C ARG A 568 -7.89 53.10 -18.81
N SER A 569 -6.62 53.05 -19.00
CA SER A 569 -5.70 52.88 -20.07
C SER A 569 -4.28 53.21 -19.58
N ASP A 570 -3.32 52.52 -20.14
CA ASP A 570 -2.07 52.97 -20.73
C ASP A 570 -0.98 53.76 -19.96
N SER A 571 0.18 53.28 -20.29
CA SER A 571 1.46 53.94 -20.60
C SER A 571 2.48 53.89 -19.47
N SER A 572 3.53 53.14 -19.67
CA SER A 572 4.76 53.30 -20.44
C SER A 572 5.93 53.97 -19.69
N ARG A 573 7.05 53.38 -19.94
CA ARG A 573 8.45 53.89 -19.95
C ARG A 573 9.29 53.71 -18.69
N ASN A 574 10.24 52.85 -18.83
CA ASN A 574 11.60 52.97 -19.37
C ASN A 574 12.63 53.51 -18.38
N SER A 575 13.67 52.75 -18.13
CA SER A 575 15.10 53.00 -18.39
C SER A 575 15.93 52.12 -17.45
N ARG A 576 16.70 51.18 -17.98
CA ARG A 576 18.06 51.27 -18.50
C ARG A 576 19.12 51.63 -17.47
N SER A 577 20.02 50.68 -17.19
CA SER A 577 21.48 50.69 -17.51
C SER A 577 22.10 49.50 -16.78
N GLU A 578 22.65 48.59 -17.47
CA GLU A 578 23.98 48.49 -18.12
C GLU A 578 25.13 48.17 -17.16
N ARG A 579 25.73 47.04 -17.51
CA ARG A 579 27.17 46.69 -17.58
C ARG A 579 27.87 46.33 -16.27
N SER A 580 28.75 45.37 -16.19
CA SER A 580 29.65 44.73 -17.18
C SER A 580 30.30 43.51 -16.53
N ASP A 581 30.45 42.47 -17.28
CA ASP A 581 31.65 41.80 -17.78
C ASP A 581 32.80 41.50 -16.79
N ARG A 582 33.14 40.24 -16.64
CA ARG A 582 34.39 39.62 -17.13
C ARG A 582 34.66 38.24 -16.57
N ALA A 583 34.59 37.27 -17.39
CA ALA A 583 35.53 36.15 -17.41
C ALA A 583 36.79 36.62 -18.21
N PRO A 584 37.87 35.94 -18.40
CA PRO A 584 38.13 34.49 -18.27
C PRO A 584 39.60 34.10 -17.87
N ARG A 585 39.87 32.81 -18.08
CA ARG A 585 41.20 32.17 -18.39
C ARG A 585 42.03 31.74 -17.17
N ALA A 586 42.39 30.53 -17.12
CA ALA A 586 43.06 29.51 -17.95
C ALA A 586 44.49 29.25 -17.44
N ASP A 587 44.82 28.01 -17.54
CA ASP A 587 46.14 27.41 -17.80
C ASP A 587 47.06 27.06 -16.63
N ARG A 588 47.43 25.91 -16.59
CA ARG A 588 48.54 25.03 -17.03
C ARG A 588 49.02 24.16 -15.90
N ALA A 589 48.87 22.87 -16.08
CA ALA A 589 49.84 21.96 -16.67
C ALA A 589 51.17 21.86 -15.91
N THR A 590 51.53 20.70 -15.46
CA THR A 590 52.57 19.81 -15.99
C THR A 590 52.88 18.69 -15.01
N LYS A 591 52.90 17.50 -15.59
CA LYS A 591 54.01 16.50 -15.60
C LYS A 591 54.50 16.04 -14.22
N GLY A 592 54.72 14.85 -14.00
CA GLY A 592 55.09 13.71 -14.81
C GLY A 592 55.41 12.52 -13.92
N SER A 593 55.41 11.42 -14.59
CA SER A 593 56.36 10.33 -14.60
C SER A 593 56.49 9.53 -13.29
N ASP A 594 56.37 8.33 -13.32
CA ASP A 594 56.85 7.20 -14.13
C ASP A 594 57.27 6.05 -13.20
N LYS A 595 57.02 4.88 -13.66
CA LYS A 595 57.79 3.63 -13.52
C LYS A 595 57.46 2.66 -12.42
N THR A 596 56.90 1.59 -12.91
CA THR A 596 57.50 0.21 -12.94
C THR A 596 57.82 -0.42 -11.57
N ALA A 597 57.60 -1.65 -11.29
CA ALA A 597 57.64 -2.89 -12.00
C ALA A 597 57.20 -4.03 -11.05
N LYS A 598 56.55 -5.00 -11.62
CA LYS A 598 56.91 -6.42 -11.68
C LYS A 598 57.23 -7.23 -10.40
N LYS A 599 56.53 -8.32 -10.36
CA LYS A 599 56.98 -9.74 -10.18
C LYS A 599 56.60 -10.40 -8.87
N LYS A 600 55.77 -11.41 -9.06
CA LYS A 600 56.04 -12.87 -9.11
C LYS A 600 55.99 -13.61 -7.77
N ARG A 601 55.04 -14.58 -7.80
CA ARG A 601 55.26 -16.02 -7.49
C ARG A 601 55.66 -16.41 -6.07
N SER A 602 54.97 -17.28 -5.52
CA SER A 602 54.95 -18.75 -5.36
C SER A 602 54.84 -19.02 -3.88
N ASP A 603 54.38 -20.05 -3.26
CA ASP A 603 54.24 -21.45 -3.56
C ASP A 603 53.35 -22.07 -2.49
N LYS A 604 52.75 -23.17 -2.85
CA LYS A 604 52.27 -24.22 -1.91
C LYS A 604 53.45 -24.98 -1.31
N PRO A 605 53.30 -25.67 -0.14
CA PRO A 605 52.97 -27.07 -0.17
C PRO A 605 52.03 -27.55 0.96
N SER A 606 51.19 -28.52 0.72
CA SER A 606 51.17 -29.97 0.80
C SER A 606 51.09 -30.60 2.20
N ARG A 607 49.98 -31.36 2.37
CA ARG A 607 49.87 -32.77 2.77
C ARG A 607 50.12 -33.16 4.24
N GLU A 608 49.15 -33.78 4.86
CA GLU A 608 49.00 -35.19 5.28
C GLU A 608 47.81 -35.33 6.22
N GLU A 609 46.85 -36.06 5.90
CA GLU A 609 46.46 -37.45 6.15
C GLU A 609 46.01 -37.79 7.56
N ARG A 610 44.80 -38.31 7.62
CA ARG A 610 44.19 -39.50 8.28
C ARG A 610 42.83 -39.14 8.84
N GLY A 611 41.68 -39.76 8.65
CA GLY A 611 41.34 -41.09 8.12
C GLY A 611 40.04 -41.51 8.81
N TYR A 612 39.19 -42.27 8.13
CA TYR A 612 37.99 -43.04 8.56
C TYR A 612 36.75 -42.20 8.97
N GLY A 613 35.55 -42.38 8.47
CA GLY A 613 34.96 -43.48 7.70
C GLY A 613 33.45 -43.24 7.59
N ALA A 614 32.82 -43.96 6.72
CA ALA A 614 31.39 -44.17 6.49
C ALA A 614 30.66 -43.25 5.48
N ARG A 615 30.48 -43.84 4.32
CA ARG A 615 29.68 -43.37 3.18
C ARG A 615 28.20 -43.59 3.45
N GLY A 616 27.39 -42.54 3.40
CA GLY A 616 25.97 -42.62 3.05
C GLY A 616 25.75 -42.05 1.63
N PRO A 617 24.75 -42.47 0.84
CA PRO A 617 24.67 -42.14 -0.56
C PRO A 617 24.28 -40.66 -0.77
N LYS A 618 25.04 -40.00 -1.65
CA LYS A 618 24.71 -38.66 -2.17
C LYS A 618 23.40 -38.75 -2.99
N LYS A 619 22.38 -38.07 -2.55
CA LYS A 619 21.27 -37.66 -3.42
C LYS A 619 21.79 -36.59 -4.36
N THR A 620 21.99 -36.96 -5.62
CA THR A 620 22.21 -36.01 -6.70
C THR A 620 20.85 -35.37 -7.02
N ASP A 621 20.79 -34.04 -6.91
CA ASP A 621 19.67 -33.22 -7.39
C ASP A 621 19.63 -33.27 -8.91
N ASP A 622 18.78 -34.13 -9.43
CA ASP A 622 18.66 -34.46 -10.86
C ASP A 622 17.63 -33.56 -11.60
N TRP A 623 17.32 -32.40 -11.03
CA TRP A 623 16.38 -31.46 -11.66
C TRP A 623 16.96 -30.70 -12.86
N GLN A 624 18.30 -30.65 -13.00
CA GLN A 624 18.97 -30.00 -14.13
C GLN A 624 18.92 -30.81 -15.45
N GLN A 625 18.59 -32.11 -15.42
CA GLN A 625 18.39 -32.91 -16.61
C GLN A 625 17.04 -32.69 -17.30
N PHE A 626 16.06 -32.07 -16.60
CA PHE A 626 14.74 -31.80 -17.18
C PHE A 626 14.69 -30.63 -18.17
N PHE A 627 15.74 -29.85 -18.29
CA PHE A 627 15.81 -28.67 -19.17
C PHE A 627 16.74 -28.79 -20.38
N LYS A 628 17.25 -29.99 -20.63
CA LYS A 628 17.98 -30.27 -21.87
C LYS A 628 17.03 -30.99 -22.83
N ASP A 629 16.69 -30.25 -23.90
CA ASP A 629 16.03 -30.74 -25.12
C ASP A 629 14.53 -31.10 -25.01
N LYS A 630 13.70 -30.13 -25.30
CA LYS A 630 12.35 -30.04 -25.90
C LYS A 630 11.46 -29.11 -25.11
N GLU A 631 10.77 -28.24 -25.85
CA GLU A 631 9.70 -27.36 -25.29
C GLU A 631 8.71 -28.24 -24.51
N PRO A 632 8.23 -27.77 -23.34
CA PRO A 632 7.27 -28.53 -22.55
C PRO A 632 5.97 -28.66 -23.32
N ASP A 633 5.59 -29.90 -23.61
CA ASP A 633 4.31 -30.25 -24.21
C ASP A 633 3.22 -30.14 -23.13
N PHE A 634 2.36 -29.15 -23.25
CA PHE A 634 1.22 -28.86 -22.36
C PHE A 634 -0.09 -29.53 -22.82
N SER A 635 -0.06 -30.44 -23.81
CA SER A 635 -1.22 -31.22 -24.20
C SER A 635 -1.63 -32.24 -23.11
N GLU A 636 -2.90 -32.66 -23.11
CA GLU A 636 -3.38 -33.70 -22.19
C GLU A 636 -2.59 -35.01 -22.30
N GLU A 637 -2.11 -35.34 -23.48
CA GLU A 637 -1.24 -36.50 -23.72
C GLU A 637 0.16 -36.31 -23.11
N GLY A 638 0.72 -35.11 -23.13
CA GLY A 638 1.99 -34.77 -22.48
C GLY A 638 1.88 -34.93 -20.96
N TRP A 639 0.73 -34.61 -20.37
CA TRP A 639 0.42 -34.81 -18.94
C TRP A 639 0.28 -36.30 -18.57
N ALA A 640 -0.37 -37.09 -19.41
CA ALA A 640 -0.55 -38.53 -19.18
C ALA A 640 0.77 -39.30 -19.14
N ARG A 641 1.80 -38.88 -19.91
CA ARG A 641 3.13 -39.47 -19.92
C ARG A 641 3.98 -39.17 -18.68
N ARG A 642 3.59 -38.18 -17.85
CA ARG A 642 4.31 -37.76 -16.63
C ARG A 642 3.86 -38.42 -15.35
N LYS A 643 2.83 -39.27 -15.38
CA LYS A 643 2.43 -40.06 -14.20
C LYS A 643 3.47 -41.13 -13.92
N PRO A 644 4.03 -41.24 -12.69
CA PRO A 644 4.93 -42.30 -12.34
C PRO A 644 4.20 -43.65 -12.51
N LYS A 645 4.81 -44.58 -13.22
CA LYS A 645 4.33 -45.96 -13.28
C LYS A 645 4.35 -46.50 -11.86
N LYS A 646 3.19 -46.85 -11.32
CA LYS A 646 3.09 -47.61 -10.08
C LYS A 646 3.86 -48.92 -10.27
N LYS A 647 4.88 -49.15 -9.45
CA LYS A 647 5.45 -50.44 -9.20
C LYS A 647 4.56 -51.19 -8.22
#